data_a527ba56ec4f12048f355ded7e82ffb8
#
_entry.id   a527ba56ec4f12048f355ded7e82ffb8
#
_cell.length_a   1.000
_cell.length_b   1.000
_cell.length_c   1.000
_cell.angle_alpha   90.00
_cell.angle_beta   90.00
_cell.angle_gamma   90.00
#
_symmetry.space_group_name_H-M   'P 1'
#
loop_
_entity.id
_entity.type
_entity.pdbx_description
1 polymer ?
#
loop_
_entity_poly.entity_id
_entity_poly.type
_entity_poly.pdbx_seq_one_letter_code
_entity_poly.pdbx_strand_id
1 'polypeptide(L)'
;MKNRFAIIALLMLSIGIVAVAIPSKTQHRKKAKKSSATTRKKRSSNKKSTIIFEPNTYVTHFHTSGDTATWIEAQLAAMTDSERVGQLFNLPVWTNKDSINNEKALLAARRFNLGGITLMQGSANRHARLVNQLQASTKTPLMFAMDDEWGLAMRVENITSFPHELTLGAIQNDSLIEEMGYRIAKQGLRLGITVNFAPVVDINSNAANPVINDRSFGEDATKVTNKGIAYMKGLQRAGAMACAKHFPGHGATSVDSHFDLPVLDYSRQHLDSLDLIPFKALINQGVQSVMVAHLAVPAIEPDLHTPASLSGKIITGILKEEYGFQGLTFTDALNMKGVANYFAGGNADLKALLAGNDVLLFGDELPAAVGLILNAVKKELISQEEIDNRVRKVLYYKYKLGLNKFQPITTAQLLPELNASEAFIQQLYNEAITCIPANKSITFLTPNGHFVAGTTASLSIGNDTLSAFQKQVQKQLNIACFHLPANAMLSDYAALQDTLNKFPNVIIDIHSMSRFNSKDYGLSSALRDFLQSLDVKTQHCNVFFFGNPYALKFANPTATNWVMYEDNAFTHQTAANALLGLIPVKGKLPVSASAMPQFKAGSGATLKTAPLIKKQAVLPNFSSPLIGKSYLHQIDSLVDDAITQKAFPGCEIVVMKNGELFYRKAFGAFTYESSQAVDNTDLYDLASITKIAATTLCCMKLVEEGRLNLNKTIYDYLPEAKKTNKKKIKVKDLLLHQAGLVPFLPFYKNCIDANGNWGANLAAVKDAKHQLQVAANMFIDSAYVDTMWQMIYKSEIKTPGKYVYSDLDMYFMKRICERILGNETMESYLNRNFYQPMGLKRMCYNPLSHGFPTSDIAPTEQDNLFRKQLICGYVHDPGAAMSGGVQGHAGLFSNATDLAVLMAMLCNEGVWQQKTYLEKQTVTLFTTKQSKVSRRGLGFDKQSPDPTHDSPTCKSASPATFGHTGFTGTSVWADPENGLVFVFLSNRVYPIAENKKIIQLNVRTNLQELFYRCLNKK
;
A
#
# COMPACT_ATOMS: atom_id res chain seq x y z
N MET A 1 2.82 -4.02 -44.19
CA MET A 1 4.09 -4.60 -43.67
C MET A 1 5.22 -4.17 -44.59
N LYS A 2 5.82 -3.06 -44.39
CA LYS A 2 7.08 -2.49 -44.94
C LYS A 2 7.04 -1.03 -44.54
N ASN A 3 7.70 -0.64 -43.46
CA ASN A 3 8.10 0.70 -43.02
C ASN A 3 8.14 0.83 -41.47
N ARG A 4 8.85 -0.09 -40.81
CA ARG A 4 9.21 0.06 -39.37
C ARG A 4 10.62 -0.47 -39.01
N PHE A 5 11.54 -0.52 -40.00
CA PHE A 5 12.92 -0.96 -39.78
C PHE A 5 13.98 0.10 -40.10
N ALA A 6 13.59 1.37 -40.25
CA ALA A 6 14.54 2.43 -40.68
C ALA A 6 14.92 3.46 -39.57
N ILE A 7 14.49 3.29 -38.33
CA ILE A 7 14.77 4.27 -37.23
C ILE A 7 15.74 3.75 -36.15
N ILE A 8 16.06 2.47 -36.14
CA ILE A 8 16.99 1.90 -35.12
C ILE A 8 18.46 1.84 -35.61
N ALA A 9 18.73 2.12 -36.88
CA ALA A 9 20.08 2.05 -37.46
C ALA A 9 20.85 3.41 -37.46
N LEU A 10 20.28 4.50 -36.93
CA LEU A 10 20.90 5.84 -36.94
C LEU A 10 21.37 6.35 -35.55
N LEU A 11 21.31 5.54 -34.52
CA LEU A 11 21.74 5.93 -33.16
C LEU A 11 22.99 5.17 -32.65
N MET A 12 23.70 4.45 -33.50
CA MET A 12 24.91 3.70 -33.15
C MET A 12 26.18 4.15 -33.88
N LEU A 13 26.18 5.35 -34.48
CA LEU A 13 27.37 5.85 -35.24
C LEU A 13 27.70 7.30 -34.91
N SER A 14 27.81 7.67 -33.62
CA SER A 14 28.43 8.95 -33.25
C SER A 14 29.05 8.90 -31.84
N ILE A 15 30.06 8.06 -31.66
CA ILE A 15 31.12 8.27 -30.66
C ILE A 15 32.42 8.14 -31.39
N GLY A 16 32.79 9.23 -32.05
CA GLY A 16 34.12 9.49 -32.64
C GLY A 16 34.95 10.22 -31.61
N ILE A 17 36.12 9.69 -31.39
CA ILE A 17 37.26 10.12 -30.61
C ILE A 17 37.53 11.63 -30.81
N VAL A 18 37.52 12.41 -29.72
CA VAL A 18 38.24 13.72 -29.70
C VAL A 18 39.33 13.63 -28.63
N ALA A 19 40.54 13.45 -29.13
CA ALA A 19 41.76 13.68 -28.37
C ALA A 19 42.03 15.20 -28.36
N VAL A 20 42.00 15.85 -27.21
CA VAL A 20 42.45 17.24 -27.04
C VAL A 20 43.74 17.24 -26.28
N ALA A 21 44.76 17.76 -26.94
CA ALA A 21 46.09 17.96 -26.43
C ALA A 21 46.15 19.03 -25.35
N ILE A 22 46.89 18.76 -24.30
CA ILE A 22 47.26 19.73 -23.24
C ILE A 22 48.65 20.33 -23.58
N PRO A 23 48.82 21.65 -23.58
CA PRO A 23 50.14 22.23 -23.76
C PRO A 23 50.92 22.30 -22.44
N SER A 24 52.18 21.87 -22.51
CA SER A 24 53.22 21.97 -21.50
C SER A 24 53.59 23.44 -21.17
N LYS A 25 53.83 23.75 -19.91
CA LYS A 25 54.72 24.82 -19.51
C LYS A 25 55.71 24.37 -18.40
N THR A 26 56.90 24.36 -18.83
CA THR A 26 58.27 24.38 -18.27
C THR A 26 58.48 25.02 -16.89
N GLN A 27 59.30 24.36 -16.16
CA GLN A 27 60.63 24.58 -15.56
C GLN A 27 60.67 24.97 -14.09
N HIS A 28 61.33 24.12 -13.27
CA HIS A 28 62.56 24.50 -12.64
C HIS A 28 63.34 23.27 -12.14
N ARG A 29 64.66 23.21 -12.58
CA ARG A 29 65.69 22.23 -12.23
C ARG A 29 66.11 22.32 -10.76
N LYS A 30 66.34 21.21 -10.07
CA LYS A 30 67.50 21.00 -9.20
C LYS A 30 68.09 19.59 -9.37
N LYS A 31 69.42 19.57 -9.63
CA LYS A 31 70.26 18.39 -9.77
C LYS A 31 70.46 17.68 -8.41
N ALA A 32 70.43 16.37 -8.36
CA ALA A 32 71.21 15.57 -7.43
C ALA A 32 71.48 14.19 -7.99
N LYS A 33 72.74 13.93 -8.02
CA LYS A 33 73.67 12.81 -8.25
C LYS A 33 73.10 11.40 -8.53
N LYS A 34 73.60 10.81 -9.62
CA LYS A 34 73.63 9.38 -9.95
C LYS A 34 74.28 8.54 -8.86
N SER A 35 73.70 7.44 -8.44
CA SER A 35 74.38 6.22 -8.03
C SER A 35 73.83 5.05 -8.82
N SER A 36 74.66 4.33 -9.50
CA SER A 36 74.39 3.17 -10.30
C SER A 36 74.11 1.97 -9.40
N ALA A 37 72.89 1.41 -9.51
CA ALA A 37 72.62 0.09 -8.94
C ALA A 37 72.03 -0.78 -10.06
N THR A 38 72.77 -1.82 -10.39
CA THR A 38 72.49 -2.89 -11.34
C THR A 38 71.16 -3.60 -10.98
N THR A 39 70.11 -3.44 -11.79
CA THR A 39 68.87 -4.13 -11.65
C THR A 39 68.99 -5.61 -12.13
N ARG A 40 69.23 -6.52 -11.20
CA ARG A 40 69.10 -7.94 -11.43
C ARG A 40 67.57 -8.25 -11.58
N LYS A 41 67.13 -8.55 -12.82
CA LYS A 41 65.81 -9.16 -13.05
C LYS A 41 65.70 -10.44 -12.25
N LYS A 42 64.99 -10.42 -11.11
CA LYS A 42 64.48 -11.65 -10.49
C LYS A 42 63.37 -12.19 -11.38
N ARG A 43 63.65 -13.28 -12.09
CA ARG A 43 62.62 -14.18 -12.59
C ARG A 43 61.85 -14.68 -11.36
N SER A 44 60.59 -14.25 -11.19
CA SER A 44 59.67 -14.89 -10.26
C SER A 44 59.42 -16.31 -10.78
N SER A 45 60.03 -17.30 -10.20
CA SER A 45 59.60 -18.68 -10.33
C SER A 45 58.22 -18.76 -9.66
N ASN A 46 57.16 -18.90 -10.47
CA ASN A 46 55.87 -19.38 -9.97
C ASN A 46 56.09 -20.76 -9.37
N LYS A 47 56.41 -20.83 -8.10
CA LYS A 47 56.21 -22.03 -7.32
C LYS A 47 54.69 -22.18 -7.26
N LYS A 48 54.08 -23.10 -8.03
CA LYS A 48 52.77 -23.64 -7.75
C LYS A 48 52.87 -24.16 -6.32
N SER A 49 52.23 -23.44 -5.37
CA SER A 49 52.02 -23.97 -4.02
C SER A 49 51.23 -25.27 -4.17
N THR A 50 51.79 -26.37 -3.76
CA THR A 50 51.09 -27.65 -3.73
C THR A 50 49.99 -27.52 -2.69
N ILE A 51 48.73 -27.59 -3.09
CA ILE A 51 47.58 -27.56 -2.17
C ILE A 51 47.68 -28.89 -1.39
N ILE A 52 47.82 -28.79 -0.07
CA ILE A 52 47.81 -29.93 0.84
C ILE A 52 46.35 -30.10 1.30
N PHE A 53 45.80 -31.30 1.10
CA PHE A 53 44.50 -31.72 1.63
C PHE A 53 44.71 -32.54 2.90
N GLU A 54 44.07 -32.12 3.99
CA GLU A 54 44.01 -32.88 5.22
C GLU A 54 42.89 -33.91 5.17
N PRO A 55 43.08 -35.12 5.67
CA PRO A 55 42.02 -36.13 5.73
C PRO A 55 40.85 -35.68 6.60
N ASN A 56 39.61 -35.92 6.15
CA ASN A 56 38.41 -35.75 6.97
C ASN A 56 38.28 -36.94 7.91
N THR A 57 38.43 -36.72 9.19
CA THR A 57 38.29 -37.75 10.25
C THR A 57 36.91 -37.73 10.93
N TYR A 58 36.06 -36.75 10.58
CA TYR A 58 34.71 -36.62 11.10
C TYR A 58 33.78 -37.65 10.45
N VAL A 59 33.01 -38.36 11.23
CA VAL A 59 31.99 -39.30 10.75
C VAL A 59 30.61 -38.69 10.99
N THR A 60 29.86 -38.45 9.92
CA THR A 60 28.48 -37.99 10.03
C THR A 60 27.60 -39.12 10.54
N HIS A 61 27.13 -39.01 11.81
CA HIS A 61 26.16 -39.96 12.38
C HIS A 61 24.77 -39.57 11.96
N PHE A 62 24.21 -40.32 11.03
CA PHE A 62 22.85 -40.05 10.53
C PHE A 62 22.03 -41.34 10.62
N HIS A 63 20.92 -41.32 11.40
CA HIS A 63 20.02 -42.45 11.57
C HIS A 63 18.58 -42.02 11.29
N THR A 64 17.86 -42.84 10.57
CA THR A 64 16.44 -42.68 10.28
C THR A 64 15.75 -44.05 10.33
N SER A 65 14.41 -44.08 10.40
CA SER A 65 13.64 -45.32 10.50
C SER A 65 12.33 -45.23 9.69
N GLY A 66 11.68 -46.37 9.55
CA GLY A 66 10.38 -46.47 8.85
C GLY A 66 10.45 -46.19 7.34
N ASP A 67 9.35 -45.66 6.79
CA ASP A 67 9.23 -45.38 5.34
C ASP A 67 10.29 -44.42 4.82
N THR A 68 10.72 -43.48 5.65
CA THR A 68 11.80 -42.54 5.32
C THR A 68 13.10 -43.25 5.05
N ALA A 69 13.50 -44.17 5.96
CA ALA A 69 14.72 -44.95 5.79
C ALA A 69 14.63 -45.86 4.54
N THR A 70 13.50 -46.53 4.32
CA THR A 70 13.27 -47.36 3.16
C THR A 70 13.45 -46.59 1.86
N TRP A 71 12.88 -45.38 1.78
CA TRP A 71 13.00 -44.54 0.59
C TRP A 71 14.45 -44.07 0.37
N ILE A 72 15.15 -43.64 1.44
CA ILE A 72 16.53 -43.14 1.36
C ILE A 72 17.47 -44.25 0.87
N GLU A 73 17.39 -45.45 1.46
CA GLU A 73 18.26 -46.56 1.05
C GLU A 73 17.98 -47.04 -0.37
N ALA A 74 16.71 -47.02 -0.82
CA ALA A 74 16.36 -47.34 -2.18
C ALA A 74 16.97 -46.31 -3.18
N GLN A 75 16.93 -45.02 -2.86
CA GLN A 75 17.57 -43.99 -3.70
C GLN A 75 19.09 -44.14 -3.71
N LEU A 76 19.73 -44.36 -2.56
CA LEU A 76 21.18 -44.52 -2.45
C LEU A 76 21.69 -45.74 -3.20
N ALA A 77 21.00 -46.87 -3.08
CA ALA A 77 21.38 -48.13 -3.75
C ALA A 77 21.26 -48.01 -5.29
N ALA A 78 20.39 -47.13 -5.81
CA ALA A 78 20.23 -46.89 -7.24
C ALA A 78 21.27 -45.92 -7.82
N MET A 79 22.17 -45.35 -7.01
CA MET A 79 23.16 -44.37 -7.44
C MET A 79 24.54 -44.98 -7.65
N THR A 80 25.19 -44.56 -8.74
CA THR A 80 26.65 -44.74 -8.92
C THR A 80 27.43 -43.82 -7.97
N ASP A 81 28.70 -44.08 -7.73
CA ASP A 81 29.55 -43.22 -6.86
C ASP A 81 29.60 -41.77 -7.38
N SER A 82 29.62 -41.60 -8.71
CA SER A 82 29.55 -40.26 -9.32
C SER A 82 28.21 -39.54 -9.04
N GLU A 83 27.10 -40.26 -9.06
CA GLU A 83 25.77 -39.75 -8.76
C GLU A 83 25.62 -39.44 -7.26
N ARG A 84 26.22 -40.26 -6.38
CA ARG A 84 26.28 -39.96 -4.93
C ARG A 84 27.02 -38.64 -4.66
N VAL A 85 28.18 -38.46 -5.26
CA VAL A 85 28.93 -37.20 -5.18
C VAL A 85 28.10 -36.04 -5.78
N GLY A 86 27.39 -36.27 -6.90
CA GLY A 86 26.51 -35.29 -7.52
C GLY A 86 25.38 -34.80 -6.60
N GLN A 87 24.87 -35.66 -5.68
CA GLN A 87 23.88 -35.27 -4.69
C GLN A 87 24.35 -34.16 -3.73
N LEU A 88 25.68 -33.97 -3.58
CA LEU A 88 26.27 -32.95 -2.71
C LEU A 88 26.47 -31.60 -3.43
N PHE A 89 26.04 -31.46 -4.67
CA PHE A 89 26.18 -30.25 -5.46
C PHE A 89 24.86 -29.54 -5.73
N ASN A 90 24.89 -28.19 -5.67
CA ASN A 90 23.79 -27.33 -6.05
C ASN A 90 24.30 -26.26 -7.02
N LEU A 91 23.75 -26.21 -8.24
CA LEU A 91 24.20 -25.32 -9.31
C LEU A 91 23.26 -24.16 -9.53
N PRO A 92 23.77 -22.95 -9.89
CA PRO A 92 22.95 -21.79 -10.17
C PRO A 92 22.35 -21.85 -11.58
N VAL A 93 21.09 -21.39 -11.73
CA VAL A 93 20.41 -21.28 -13.02
C VAL A 93 19.65 -19.96 -13.12
N TRP A 94 19.83 -19.25 -14.25
CA TRP A 94 19.16 -17.99 -14.59
C TRP A 94 18.12 -18.24 -15.68
N THR A 95 16.85 -18.04 -15.42
CA THR A 95 15.82 -18.22 -16.43
C THR A 95 15.59 -16.99 -17.32
N ASN A 96 16.22 -15.85 -17.01
CA ASN A 96 16.25 -14.68 -17.88
C ASN A 96 17.43 -14.69 -18.89
N LYS A 97 18.36 -15.65 -18.77
CA LYS A 97 19.42 -15.89 -19.75
C LYS A 97 18.93 -16.82 -20.87
N ASP A 98 19.79 -17.09 -21.84
CA ASP A 98 19.48 -17.93 -23.00
C ASP A 98 19.18 -19.41 -22.64
N SER A 99 18.67 -20.17 -23.62
CA SER A 99 18.37 -21.59 -23.46
C SER A 99 19.61 -22.46 -23.18
N ILE A 100 20.81 -22.05 -23.65
CA ILE A 100 22.07 -22.78 -23.48
C ILE A 100 22.38 -22.95 -21.98
N ASN A 101 22.09 -21.92 -21.17
CA ASN A 101 22.29 -21.97 -19.72
C ASN A 101 21.40 -23.03 -19.06
N ASN A 102 20.14 -23.09 -19.47
CA ASN A 102 19.20 -24.10 -18.97
C ASN A 102 19.55 -25.52 -19.44
N GLU A 103 20.01 -25.69 -20.68
CA GLU A 103 20.48 -26.99 -21.22
C GLU A 103 21.69 -27.51 -20.47
N LYS A 104 22.67 -26.66 -20.14
CA LYS A 104 23.83 -27.07 -19.34
C LYS A 104 23.42 -27.60 -17.97
N ALA A 105 22.50 -26.91 -17.28
CA ALA A 105 21.97 -27.36 -16.00
C ALA A 105 21.23 -28.69 -16.12
N LEU A 106 20.42 -28.86 -17.17
CA LEU A 106 19.68 -30.09 -17.46
C LEU A 106 20.64 -31.25 -17.71
N LEU A 107 21.69 -31.04 -18.50
CA LEU A 107 22.71 -32.07 -18.79
C LEU A 107 23.49 -32.43 -17.53
N ALA A 108 23.86 -31.46 -16.71
CA ALA A 108 24.54 -31.70 -15.44
C ALA A 108 23.66 -32.48 -14.46
N ALA A 109 22.38 -32.08 -14.34
CA ALA A 109 21.41 -32.76 -13.48
C ALA A 109 21.19 -34.21 -13.85
N ARG A 110 21.11 -34.51 -15.15
CA ARG A 110 20.97 -35.89 -15.68
C ARG A 110 22.25 -36.70 -15.49
N ARG A 111 23.43 -36.12 -15.84
CA ARG A 111 24.71 -36.84 -15.84
C ARG A 111 25.20 -37.19 -14.44
N PHE A 112 25.02 -36.25 -13.48
CA PHE A 112 25.55 -36.35 -12.12
C PHE A 112 24.49 -36.59 -11.09
N ASN A 113 23.17 -36.61 -11.47
CA ASN A 113 22.06 -36.76 -10.54
C ASN A 113 22.17 -35.74 -9.39
N LEU A 114 22.19 -34.44 -9.71
CA LEU A 114 22.49 -33.34 -8.77
C LEU A 114 21.60 -33.34 -7.53
N GLY A 115 22.13 -32.87 -6.41
CA GLY A 115 21.39 -32.68 -5.18
C GLY A 115 20.35 -31.56 -5.27
N GLY A 116 20.72 -30.45 -5.92
CA GLY A 116 19.82 -29.29 -6.04
C GLY A 116 20.20 -28.30 -7.14
N ILE A 117 19.35 -27.30 -7.27
CA ILE A 117 19.50 -26.15 -8.18
C ILE A 117 19.13 -24.88 -7.42
N THR A 118 19.95 -23.84 -7.51
CA THR A 118 19.60 -22.50 -7.02
C THR A 118 19.06 -21.66 -8.19
N LEU A 119 17.80 -21.24 -8.07
CA LEU A 119 17.17 -20.37 -9.04
C LEU A 119 17.61 -18.92 -8.81
N MET A 120 18.15 -18.31 -9.85
CA MET A 120 18.60 -16.93 -9.88
C MET A 120 17.54 -16.05 -10.58
N GLN A 121 17.93 -14.94 -11.22
CA GLN A 121 16.99 -14.01 -11.83
C GLN A 121 16.15 -14.61 -12.95
N GLY A 122 14.84 -14.27 -12.98
CA GLY A 122 13.92 -14.65 -14.02
C GLY A 122 12.46 -14.36 -13.72
N SER A 123 11.55 -14.81 -14.58
CA SER A 123 10.11 -14.68 -14.34
C SER A 123 9.51 -15.92 -13.71
N ALA A 124 8.44 -15.76 -12.92
CA ALA A 124 7.76 -16.84 -12.22
C ALA A 124 7.35 -18.00 -13.18
N ASN A 125 6.82 -17.68 -14.35
CA ASN A 125 6.42 -18.67 -15.34
C ASN A 125 7.60 -19.45 -15.92
N ARG A 126 8.75 -18.81 -16.14
CA ARG A 126 9.96 -19.48 -16.63
C ARG A 126 10.54 -20.39 -15.56
N HIS A 127 10.57 -19.93 -14.29
CA HIS A 127 10.98 -20.77 -13.17
C HIS A 127 10.10 -22.00 -13.03
N ALA A 128 8.77 -21.85 -13.01
CA ALA A 128 7.85 -22.96 -12.87
C ALA A 128 8.03 -24.02 -13.99
N ARG A 129 8.20 -23.58 -15.24
CA ARG A 129 8.45 -24.51 -16.37
C ARG A 129 9.77 -25.24 -16.23
N LEU A 130 10.84 -24.52 -15.83
CA LEU A 130 12.16 -25.12 -15.65
C LEU A 130 12.19 -26.10 -14.49
N VAL A 131 11.56 -25.78 -13.35
CA VAL A 131 11.41 -26.69 -12.22
C VAL A 131 10.71 -27.97 -12.66
N ASN A 132 9.58 -27.86 -13.36
CA ASN A 132 8.87 -29.04 -13.88
C ASN A 132 9.74 -29.88 -14.82
N GLN A 133 10.47 -29.25 -15.74
CA GLN A 133 11.33 -29.91 -16.71
C GLN A 133 12.50 -30.64 -16.01
N LEU A 134 13.15 -30.00 -15.06
CA LEU A 134 14.27 -30.55 -14.30
C LEU A 134 13.82 -31.73 -13.42
N GLN A 135 12.72 -31.57 -12.66
CA GLN A 135 12.16 -32.64 -11.83
C GLN A 135 11.77 -33.88 -12.66
N ALA A 136 11.16 -33.67 -13.81
CA ALA A 136 10.80 -34.78 -14.72
C ALA A 136 12.00 -35.47 -15.37
N SER A 137 13.21 -34.86 -15.30
CA SER A 137 14.40 -35.30 -16.02
C SER A 137 15.42 -36.00 -15.15
N THR A 138 15.26 -35.99 -13.83
CA THR A 138 16.24 -36.55 -12.88
C THR A 138 15.74 -37.82 -12.22
N LYS A 139 16.68 -38.72 -11.86
CA LYS A 139 16.36 -39.99 -11.16
C LYS A 139 15.92 -39.69 -9.72
N THR A 140 16.60 -38.77 -9.06
CA THR A 140 16.31 -38.35 -7.69
C THR A 140 15.80 -36.91 -7.70
N PRO A 141 14.72 -36.58 -6.96
CA PRO A 141 14.15 -35.24 -6.95
C PRO A 141 15.20 -34.19 -6.54
N LEU A 142 15.17 -33.03 -7.23
CA LEU A 142 16.08 -31.91 -6.93
C LEU A 142 15.52 -31.05 -5.80
N MET A 143 16.38 -30.58 -4.90
CA MET A 143 16.05 -29.43 -4.02
C MET A 143 16.24 -28.13 -4.80
N PHE A 144 15.17 -27.33 -4.90
CA PHE A 144 15.30 -25.97 -5.44
C PHE A 144 15.49 -24.98 -4.31
N ALA A 145 16.55 -24.20 -4.42
CA ALA A 145 16.91 -23.13 -3.47
C ALA A 145 16.80 -21.74 -4.12
N MET A 146 16.68 -20.71 -3.31
CA MET A 146 16.74 -19.32 -3.75
C MET A 146 17.20 -18.43 -2.58
N ASP A 147 17.92 -17.32 -2.91
CA ASP A 147 18.04 -16.19 -2.01
C ASP A 147 16.76 -15.37 -2.14
N ASP A 148 15.88 -15.48 -1.20
CA ASP A 148 14.64 -14.70 -1.13
C ASP A 148 14.47 -14.08 0.27
N GLU A 149 15.51 -13.33 0.69
CA GLU A 149 15.62 -12.65 1.98
C GLU A 149 14.42 -11.71 2.23
N TRP A 150 14.01 -10.94 1.21
CA TRP A 150 12.78 -10.13 1.21
C TRP A 150 11.72 -10.68 0.25
N GLY A 151 11.66 -12.00 0.16
CA GLY A 151 10.75 -12.76 -0.69
C GLY A 151 11.22 -12.88 -2.13
N LEU A 152 10.36 -13.50 -2.95
CA LEU A 152 10.68 -13.81 -4.35
C LEU A 152 11.11 -12.58 -5.18
N ALA A 153 10.70 -11.38 -4.79
CA ALA A 153 11.07 -10.13 -5.47
C ALA A 153 12.59 -9.92 -5.56
N MET A 154 13.39 -10.55 -4.71
CA MET A 154 14.85 -10.51 -4.78
C MET A 154 15.38 -11.12 -6.09
N ARG A 155 14.67 -12.08 -6.67
CA ARG A 155 15.10 -12.84 -7.86
C ARG A 155 14.06 -12.90 -8.97
N VAL A 156 12.77 -12.74 -8.65
CA VAL A 156 11.65 -12.98 -9.57
C VAL A 156 11.00 -11.66 -9.99
N GLU A 157 10.87 -11.46 -11.30
CA GLU A 157 10.30 -10.26 -11.90
C GLU A 157 8.80 -10.12 -11.58
N ASN A 158 8.36 -8.86 -11.38
CA ASN A 158 6.94 -8.49 -11.18
C ASN A 158 6.31 -9.08 -9.90
N ILE A 159 7.11 -9.30 -8.87
CA ILE A 159 6.68 -9.68 -7.53
C ILE A 159 6.84 -8.48 -6.59
N THR A 160 5.83 -8.25 -5.75
CA THR A 160 5.88 -7.23 -4.71
C THR A 160 6.86 -7.64 -3.61
N SER A 161 7.84 -6.77 -3.33
CA SER A 161 8.87 -7.00 -2.32
C SER A 161 8.32 -6.88 -0.91
N PHE A 162 8.72 -7.79 -0.02
CA PHE A 162 8.67 -7.55 1.41
C PHE A 162 9.75 -6.54 1.83
N PRO A 163 9.65 -5.91 3.03
CA PRO A 163 10.70 -5.04 3.53
C PRO A 163 12.02 -5.77 3.76
N HIS A 164 13.14 -5.04 3.58
CA HIS A 164 14.47 -5.55 3.90
C HIS A 164 14.65 -5.75 5.41
N GLU A 165 15.62 -6.57 5.81
CA GLU A 165 15.85 -6.93 7.22
C GLU A 165 16.09 -5.70 8.10
N LEU A 166 16.77 -4.66 7.61
CA LEU A 166 17.03 -3.44 8.39
C LEU A 166 15.73 -2.69 8.70
N THR A 167 14.77 -2.68 7.78
CA THR A 167 13.40 -2.16 8.00
C THR A 167 12.68 -2.99 9.05
N LEU A 168 12.76 -4.30 8.95
CA LEU A 168 12.17 -5.25 9.90
C LEU A 168 12.79 -5.15 11.29
N GLY A 169 14.09 -4.77 11.37
CA GLY A 169 14.80 -4.49 12.61
C GLY A 169 14.15 -3.42 13.48
N ALA A 170 13.43 -2.48 12.86
CA ALA A 170 12.69 -1.43 13.56
C ALA A 170 11.38 -1.91 14.22
N ILE A 171 10.80 -3.00 13.73
CA ILE A 171 9.53 -3.56 14.24
C ILE A 171 9.72 -4.15 15.64
N GLN A 172 8.77 -3.86 16.55
CA GLN A 172 8.85 -4.34 17.94
C GLN A 172 8.07 -5.63 18.19
N ASN A 173 7.25 -6.06 17.24
CA ASN A 173 6.44 -7.28 17.33
C ASN A 173 7.03 -8.38 16.41
N ASP A 174 7.79 -9.30 16.97
CA ASP A 174 8.47 -10.36 16.23
C ASP A 174 7.50 -11.40 15.63
N SER A 175 6.24 -11.48 16.09
CA SER A 175 5.24 -12.34 15.45
C SER A 175 4.93 -11.95 14.00
N LEU A 176 5.12 -10.67 13.65
CA LEU A 176 5.00 -10.19 12.26
C LEU A 176 6.15 -10.69 11.39
N ILE A 177 7.34 -10.86 11.97
CA ILE A 177 8.51 -11.41 11.27
C ILE A 177 8.30 -12.91 11.00
N GLU A 178 7.73 -13.64 11.97
CA GLU A 178 7.35 -15.06 11.79
C GLU A 178 6.29 -15.20 10.68
N GLU A 179 5.24 -14.38 10.70
CA GLU A 179 4.21 -14.42 9.67
C GLU A 179 4.77 -14.05 8.29
N MET A 180 5.71 -13.09 8.21
CA MET A 180 6.40 -12.76 6.97
C MET A 180 7.17 -13.96 6.42
N GLY A 181 7.98 -14.62 7.26
CA GLY A 181 8.71 -15.85 6.87
C GLY A 181 7.77 -16.94 6.36
N TYR A 182 6.61 -17.12 7.03
CA TYR A 182 5.59 -18.06 6.57
C TYR A 182 5.06 -17.72 5.16
N ARG A 183 4.76 -16.45 4.89
CA ARG A 183 4.26 -15.99 3.58
C ARG A 183 5.30 -16.11 2.49
N ILE A 184 6.55 -15.73 2.77
CA ILE A 184 7.67 -15.89 1.83
C ILE A 184 7.84 -17.37 1.46
N ALA A 185 7.86 -18.28 2.45
CA ALA A 185 7.94 -19.71 2.18
C ALA A 185 6.77 -20.22 1.32
N LYS A 186 5.53 -19.74 1.58
CA LYS A 186 4.37 -20.10 0.73
C LYS A 186 4.54 -19.63 -0.71
N GLN A 187 5.09 -18.45 -0.94
CA GLN A 187 5.43 -17.98 -2.29
C GLN A 187 6.48 -18.88 -2.93
N GLY A 188 7.58 -19.19 -2.21
CA GLY A 188 8.64 -20.08 -2.70
C GLY A 188 8.12 -21.48 -3.03
N LEU A 189 7.39 -22.12 -2.12
CA LEU A 189 6.81 -23.45 -2.33
C LEU A 189 5.84 -23.49 -3.51
N ARG A 190 5.12 -22.40 -3.79
CA ARG A 190 4.23 -22.28 -4.96
C ARG A 190 5.01 -22.31 -6.29
N LEU A 191 6.31 -21.95 -6.27
CA LEU A 191 7.25 -22.08 -7.38
C LEU A 191 8.13 -23.35 -7.31
N GLY A 192 7.90 -24.24 -6.34
CA GLY A 192 8.69 -25.45 -6.11
C GLY A 192 10.05 -25.19 -5.43
N ILE A 193 10.26 -23.97 -4.89
CA ILE A 193 11.44 -23.61 -4.11
C ILE A 193 11.22 -24.13 -2.69
N THR A 194 12.07 -25.05 -2.27
CA THR A 194 11.94 -25.73 -0.96
C THR A 194 13.02 -25.32 0.04
N VAL A 195 14.05 -24.62 -0.39
CA VAL A 195 15.12 -24.08 0.45
C VAL A 195 15.20 -22.58 0.27
N ASN A 196 15.00 -21.80 1.33
CA ASN A 196 15.27 -20.37 1.35
C ASN A 196 16.61 -20.10 2.05
N PHE A 197 17.54 -19.43 1.36
CA PHE A 197 18.79 -18.96 1.94
C PHE A 197 18.54 -17.68 2.76
N ALA A 198 17.74 -17.82 3.82
CA ALA A 198 17.39 -16.83 4.85
C ALA A 198 17.04 -17.57 6.16
N PRO A 199 17.14 -16.90 7.32
CA PRO A 199 17.42 -15.49 7.57
C PRO A 199 18.92 -15.12 7.54
N VAL A 200 19.19 -13.84 7.24
CA VAL A 200 20.50 -13.24 7.53
C VAL A 200 20.54 -12.89 9.01
N VAL A 201 21.47 -13.48 9.75
CA VAL A 201 21.63 -13.27 11.19
C VAL A 201 22.98 -12.62 11.55
N ASP A 202 23.63 -12.03 10.58
CA ASP A 202 24.82 -11.23 10.76
C ASP A 202 24.49 -9.97 11.55
N ILE A 203 25.26 -9.68 12.62
CA ILE A 203 25.09 -8.48 13.44
C ILE A 203 25.82 -7.31 12.78
N ASN A 204 25.10 -6.26 12.39
CA ASN A 204 25.64 -5.12 11.65
C ASN A 204 26.46 -4.18 12.55
N SER A 205 27.58 -4.65 13.08
CA SER A 205 28.47 -3.89 13.96
C SER A 205 29.33 -2.84 13.24
N ASN A 206 29.37 -2.87 11.90
CA ASN A 206 30.10 -1.92 11.05
C ASN A 206 29.19 -1.18 10.08
N ALA A 207 28.90 0.09 10.33
CA ALA A 207 28.09 0.94 9.46
C ALA A 207 28.65 1.12 8.02
N ALA A 208 29.92 0.83 7.82
CA ALA A 208 30.60 0.89 6.51
C ALA A 208 30.57 -0.44 5.75
N ASN A 209 30.00 -1.49 6.32
CA ASN A 209 29.92 -2.81 5.69
C ASN A 209 29.24 -2.73 4.31
N PRO A 210 29.91 -3.16 3.22
CA PRO A 210 29.38 -3.01 1.86
C PRO A 210 28.40 -4.13 1.47
N VAL A 211 28.35 -5.24 2.21
CA VAL A 211 27.63 -6.48 1.87
C VAL A 211 26.38 -6.67 2.72
N ILE A 212 26.51 -6.59 4.03
CA ILE A 212 25.43 -6.89 4.97
C ILE A 212 24.50 -5.70 5.09
N ASN A 213 24.92 -4.56 5.60
CA ASN A 213 24.20 -3.29 5.62
C ASN A 213 22.68 -3.44 5.88
N ASP A 214 21.84 -3.21 4.84
CA ASP A 214 20.37 -3.28 4.89
C ASP A 214 19.82 -4.72 4.92
N ARG A 215 20.69 -5.74 4.79
CA ARG A 215 20.33 -7.15 4.92
C ARG A 215 20.35 -7.68 6.35
N SER A 216 20.79 -6.89 7.34
CA SER A 216 20.80 -7.26 8.75
C SER A 216 19.64 -6.65 9.51
N PHE A 217 19.09 -7.36 10.51
CA PHE A 217 18.09 -6.81 11.43
C PHE A 217 18.62 -5.70 12.36
N GLY A 218 19.93 -5.46 12.40
CA GLY A 218 20.54 -4.37 13.16
C GLY A 218 21.85 -4.73 13.86
N GLU A 219 22.22 -3.92 14.87
CA GLU A 219 23.48 -4.04 15.60
C GLU A 219 23.34 -4.72 16.97
N ASP A 220 22.13 -4.92 17.46
CA ASP A 220 21.85 -5.55 18.76
C ASP A 220 21.73 -7.09 18.62
N ALA A 221 22.67 -7.83 19.21
CA ALA A 221 22.72 -9.29 19.11
C ALA A 221 21.40 -9.97 19.54
N THR A 222 20.75 -9.48 20.60
CA THR A 222 19.50 -10.06 21.10
C THR A 222 18.36 -9.87 20.11
N LYS A 223 18.23 -8.66 19.52
CA LYS A 223 17.19 -8.37 18.53
C LYS A 223 17.41 -9.15 17.25
N VAL A 224 18.65 -9.18 16.72
CA VAL A 224 19.00 -9.99 15.55
C VAL A 224 18.66 -11.46 15.78
N THR A 225 19.01 -11.99 16.95
CA THR A 225 18.70 -13.38 17.33
C THR A 225 17.20 -13.65 17.34
N ASN A 226 16.42 -12.82 18.04
CA ASN A 226 14.97 -13.02 18.16
C ASN A 226 14.25 -12.94 16.81
N LYS A 227 14.62 -11.96 15.99
CA LYS A 227 14.05 -11.80 14.64
C LYS A 227 14.48 -12.93 13.71
N GLY A 228 15.75 -13.36 13.77
CA GLY A 228 16.23 -14.53 13.04
C GLY A 228 15.46 -15.80 13.39
N ILE A 229 15.22 -16.04 14.70
CA ILE A 229 14.41 -17.17 15.17
C ILE A 229 12.96 -17.07 14.66
N ALA A 230 12.35 -15.88 14.71
CA ALA A 230 10.98 -15.68 14.25
C ALA A 230 10.87 -15.94 12.74
N TYR A 231 11.78 -15.38 11.94
CA TYR A 231 11.82 -15.59 10.50
C TYR A 231 12.00 -17.08 10.15
N MET A 232 13.01 -17.73 10.76
CA MET A 232 13.25 -19.18 10.63
C MET A 232 12.00 -20.00 10.92
N LYS A 233 11.33 -19.71 12.06
CA LYS A 233 10.11 -20.43 12.47
C LYS A 233 9.00 -20.26 11.42
N GLY A 234 8.84 -19.07 10.87
CA GLY A 234 7.89 -18.81 9.81
C GLY A 234 8.14 -19.66 8.57
N LEU A 235 9.39 -19.66 8.08
CA LEU A 235 9.80 -20.48 6.92
C LEU A 235 9.52 -21.97 7.16
N GLN A 236 9.99 -22.49 8.30
CA GLN A 236 9.89 -23.93 8.62
C GLN A 236 8.45 -24.36 8.93
N ARG A 237 7.63 -23.50 9.54
CA ARG A 237 6.19 -23.73 9.76
C ARG A 237 5.43 -23.87 8.43
N ALA A 238 5.83 -23.16 7.39
CA ALA A 238 5.23 -23.28 6.06
C ALA A 238 5.67 -24.56 5.31
N GLY A 239 6.74 -25.23 5.74
CA GLY A 239 7.30 -26.42 5.12
C GLY A 239 8.53 -26.19 4.23
N ALA A 240 9.12 -24.99 4.21
CA ALA A 240 10.39 -24.70 3.56
C ALA A 240 11.57 -24.86 4.55
N MET A 241 12.74 -25.16 4.02
CA MET A 241 13.99 -25.19 4.79
C MET A 241 14.52 -23.76 4.95
N ALA A 242 14.77 -23.34 6.19
CA ALA A 242 15.47 -22.11 6.51
C ALA A 242 16.98 -22.33 6.56
N CYS A 243 17.76 -21.31 6.16
CA CYS A 243 19.23 -21.35 6.15
C CYS A 243 19.80 -20.12 6.85
N ALA A 244 20.30 -20.28 8.08
CA ALA A 244 20.95 -19.18 8.80
C ALA A 244 22.30 -18.83 8.15
N LYS A 245 22.53 -17.53 7.89
CA LYS A 245 23.73 -17.06 7.19
C LYS A 245 24.21 -15.70 7.70
N HIS A 246 25.50 -15.41 7.59
CA HIS A 246 26.61 -16.16 6.96
C HIS A 246 27.60 -16.57 8.06
N PHE A 247 27.61 -17.84 8.46
CA PHE A 247 28.44 -18.34 9.56
C PHE A 247 29.94 -18.16 9.28
N PRO A 248 30.78 -17.67 10.21
CA PRO A 248 30.54 -17.38 11.63
C PRO A 248 30.13 -15.93 11.94
N GLY A 249 29.70 -15.12 10.97
CA GLY A 249 29.25 -13.74 11.10
C GLY A 249 30.01 -12.81 10.15
N HIS A 250 29.29 -12.13 9.26
CA HIS A 250 29.84 -11.24 8.21
C HIS A 250 29.61 -9.75 8.52
N GLY A 251 28.96 -9.41 9.64
CA GLY A 251 28.48 -8.06 9.91
C GLY A 251 29.55 -7.01 10.20
N ALA A 252 30.72 -7.42 10.67
CA ALA A 252 31.83 -6.53 11.03
C ALA A 252 32.80 -6.20 9.90
N THR A 253 32.68 -6.87 8.74
CA THR A 253 33.65 -6.77 7.65
C THR A 253 33.56 -5.43 6.90
N SER A 254 34.71 -5.01 6.30
CA SER A 254 34.82 -3.78 5.51
C SER A 254 35.09 -4.04 4.02
N VAL A 255 35.26 -5.32 3.62
CA VAL A 255 35.57 -5.75 2.26
C VAL A 255 34.43 -6.65 1.77
N ASP A 256 34.10 -6.52 0.49
CA ASP A 256 33.09 -7.34 -0.17
C ASP A 256 33.72 -8.69 -0.61
N SER A 257 33.21 -9.80 -0.10
CA SER A 257 33.64 -11.16 -0.41
C SER A 257 33.47 -11.56 -1.89
N HIS A 258 32.69 -10.82 -2.66
CA HIS A 258 32.60 -11.00 -4.12
C HIS A 258 33.87 -10.53 -4.85
N PHE A 259 34.70 -9.69 -4.25
CA PHE A 259 35.88 -9.11 -4.87
C PHE A 259 37.20 -9.56 -4.26
N ASP A 260 37.25 -9.80 -2.95
CA ASP A 260 38.43 -10.24 -2.19
C ASP A 260 37.97 -11.00 -0.93
N LEU A 261 38.95 -11.63 -0.20
CA LEU A 261 38.64 -12.37 1.03
C LEU A 261 38.64 -11.43 2.24
N PRO A 262 37.45 -11.16 2.85
CA PRO A 262 37.38 -10.34 4.05
C PRO A 262 38.04 -11.04 5.25
N VAL A 263 38.66 -10.26 6.11
CA VAL A 263 39.29 -10.74 7.35
C VAL A 263 38.45 -10.30 8.56
N LEU A 264 38.11 -11.23 9.42
CA LEU A 264 37.48 -11.03 10.69
C LEU A 264 38.53 -11.17 11.81
N ASP A 265 39.25 -10.07 12.06
CA ASP A 265 40.38 -10.01 12.98
C ASP A 265 39.92 -9.73 14.42
N TYR A 266 39.12 -10.67 14.98
CA TYR A 266 38.65 -10.64 16.35
C TYR A 266 39.11 -11.89 17.12
N SER A 267 39.25 -11.76 18.46
CA SER A 267 39.52 -12.91 19.30
C SER A 267 38.34 -13.89 19.29
N ARG A 268 38.63 -15.18 19.58
CA ARG A 268 37.55 -16.17 19.74
C ARG A 268 36.52 -15.72 20.79
N GLN A 269 36.96 -15.14 21.91
CA GLN A 269 36.06 -14.63 22.94
C GLN A 269 35.13 -13.55 22.45
N HIS A 270 35.61 -12.66 21.56
CA HIS A 270 34.75 -11.63 20.93
C HIS A 270 33.70 -12.29 20.05
N LEU A 271 34.09 -13.21 19.17
CA LEU A 271 33.14 -13.93 18.30
C LEU A 271 32.08 -14.66 19.10
N ASP A 272 32.46 -15.34 20.21
CA ASP A 272 31.52 -16.02 21.09
C ASP A 272 30.54 -15.08 21.81
N SER A 273 31.01 -13.86 22.12
CA SER A 273 30.18 -12.86 22.83
C SER A 273 29.32 -12.00 21.94
N LEU A 274 29.49 -12.06 20.61
CA LEU A 274 28.75 -11.26 19.63
C LEU A 274 28.30 -12.09 18.42
N ASP A 275 29.17 -12.28 17.44
CA ASP A 275 28.83 -12.76 16.10
C ASP A 275 28.23 -14.17 16.07
N LEU A 276 28.67 -15.06 16.97
CA LEU A 276 28.22 -16.45 17.07
C LEU A 276 26.91 -16.65 17.86
N ILE A 277 26.47 -15.64 18.63
CA ILE A 277 25.25 -15.74 19.46
C ILE A 277 24.01 -16.10 18.63
N PRO A 278 23.68 -15.41 17.52
CA PRO A 278 22.49 -15.74 16.74
C PRO A 278 22.52 -17.17 16.19
N PHE A 279 23.66 -17.61 15.66
CA PHE A 279 23.80 -18.96 15.11
C PHE A 279 23.56 -20.04 16.15
N LYS A 280 24.21 -19.94 17.32
CA LYS A 280 24.02 -20.88 18.41
C LYS A 280 22.57 -20.94 18.88
N ALA A 281 21.91 -19.79 18.95
CA ALA A 281 20.51 -19.70 19.34
C ALA A 281 19.57 -20.33 18.29
N LEU A 282 19.77 -20.08 16.99
CA LEU A 282 18.97 -20.68 15.92
C LEU A 282 19.18 -22.19 15.84
N ILE A 283 20.43 -22.68 16.06
CA ILE A 283 20.72 -24.10 16.13
C ILE A 283 19.93 -24.77 17.29
N ASN A 284 19.94 -24.17 18.48
CA ASN A 284 19.17 -24.65 19.63
C ASN A 284 17.65 -24.61 19.39
N GLN A 285 17.16 -23.75 18.47
CA GLN A 285 15.76 -23.67 18.05
C GLN A 285 15.44 -24.52 16.82
N GLY A 286 16.39 -25.34 16.34
CA GLY A 286 16.19 -26.33 15.29
C GLY A 286 16.21 -25.79 13.87
N VAL A 287 17.09 -24.83 13.58
CA VAL A 287 17.34 -24.40 12.19
C VAL A 287 17.80 -25.59 11.37
N GLN A 288 17.26 -25.74 10.15
CA GLN A 288 17.49 -26.94 9.33
C GLN A 288 18.75 -26.84 8.48
N SER A 289 19.24 -25.64 8.21
CA SER A 289 20.51 -25.47 7.50
C SER A 289 21.27 -24.19 7.92
N VAL A 290 22.57 -24.20 7.67
CA VAL A 290 23.48 -23.07 7.91
C VAL A 290 24.35 -22.88 6.67
N MET A 291 24.53 -21.64 6.20
CA MET A 291 25.46 -21.29 5.14
C MET A 291 26.75 -20.72 5.71
N VAL A 292 27.89 -21.27 5.31
CA VAL A 292 29.23 -20.90 5.79
C VAL A 292 29.89 -19.91 4.84
N ALA A 293 30.27 -18.75 5.36
CA ALA A 293 30.81 -17.63 4.61
C ALA A 293 32.24 -17.84 4.11
N HIS A 294 32.61 -17.05 3.09
CA HIS A 294 34.00 -16.89 2.67
C HIS A 294 34.69 -15.77 3.46
N LEU A 295 35.11 -16.07 4.69
CA LEU A 295 35.75 -15.15 5.64
C LEU A 295 37.04 -15.77 6.18
N ALA A 296 38.14 -15.02 6.21
CA ALA A 296 39.32 -15.39 6.95
C ALA A 296 39.12 -15.07 8.44
N VAL A 297 39.31 -16.06 9.33
CA VAL A 297 39.10 -15.91 10.78
C VAL A 297 40.37 -16.35 11.51
N PRO A 298 41.41 -15.49 11.62
CA PRO A 298 42.74 -15.86 12.09
C PRO A 298 42.77 -16.47 13.50
N ALA A 299 41.85 -16.07 14.36
CA ALA A 299 41.73 -16.58 15.72
C ALA A 299 41.38 -18.08 15.81
N ILE A 300 40.85 -18.66 14.70
CA ILE A 300 40.43 -20.08 14.64
C ILE A 300 41.24 -20.80 13.57
N GLU A 301 41.31 -20.19 12.37
CA GLU A 301 42.08 -20.70 11.23
C GLU A 301 43.23 -19.73 10.89
N PRO A 302 44.46 -20.03 11.33
CA PRO A 302 45.60 -19.13 11.14
C PRO A 302 46.03 -18.90 9.66
N ASP A 303 45.64 -19.81 8.77
CA ASP A 303 45.90 -19.64 7.33
C ASP A 303 44.93 -18.62 6.74
N LEU A 304 45.38 -17.41 6.48
CA LEU A 304 44.56 -16.31 5.95
C LEU A 304 43.99 -16.59 4.55
N HIS A 305 44.47 -17.61 3.84
CA HIS A 305 43.95 -18.02 2.54
C HIS A 305 42.92 -19.16 2.63
N THR A 306 42.70 -19.70 3.83
CA THR A 306 41.67 -20.72 4.08
C THR A 306 40.46 -20.05 4.73
N PRO A 307 39.41 -19.70 3.94
CA PRO A 307 38.20 -19.09 4.50
C PRO A 307 37.41 -20.08 5.37
N ALA A 308 36.50 -19.56 6.18
CA ALA A 308 35.65 -20.34 7.08
C ALA A 308 34.95 -21.51 6.36
N SER A 309 34.45 -21.27 5.13
CA SER A 309 33.82 -22.30 4.28
C SER A 309 34.72 -23.45 3.86
N LEU A 310 36.06 -23.32 4.02
CA LEU A 310 37.06 -24.32 3.69
C LEU A 310 37.84 -24.79 4.93
N SER A 311 37.46 -24.37 6.14
CA SER A 311 38.12 -24.70 7.40
C SER A 311 37.38 -25.78 8.18
N GLY A 312 38.04 -26.94 8.36
CA GLY A 312 37.52 -27.99 9.22
C GLY A 312 37.39 -27.60 10.70
N LYS A 313 38.28 -26.70 11.19
CA LYS A 313 38.20 -26.17 12.55
C LYS A 313 36.93 -25.39 12.82
N ILE A 314 36.43 -24.66 11.79
CA ILE A 314 35.23 -23.85 11.89
C ILE A 314 33.98 -24.70 11.68
N ILE A 315 33.96 -25.52 10.62
CA ILE A 315 32.72 -26.26 10.25
C ILE A 315 32.57 -27.49 11.12
N THR A 316 33.57 -28.37 11.13
CA THR A 316 33.53 -29.59 11.94
C THR A 316 33.67 -29.24 13.41
N GLY A 317 34.73 -28.51 13.79
CA GLY A 317 35.03 -28.26 15.20
C GLY A 317 33.99 -27.38 15.92
N ILE A 318 33.65 -26.19 15.36
CA ILE A 318 32.72 -25.30 16.06
C ILE A 318 31.26 -25.64 15.74
N LEU A 319 30.88 -25.65 14.45
CA LEU A 319 29.50 -25.77 14.05
C LEU A 319 28.93 -27.17 14.38
N LYS A 320 29.64 -28.26 14.03
CA LYS A 320 29.12 -29.61 14.19
C LYS A 320 29.43 -30.21 15.59
N GLU A 321 30.67 -30.11 16.06
CA GLU A 321 31.05 -30.75 17.35
C GLU A 321 30.69 -29.89 18.55
N GLU A 322 31.13 -28.62 18.58
CA GLU A 322 30.89 -27.75 19.73
C GLU A 322 29.41 -27.32 19.86
N TYR A 323 28.76 -26.97 18.75
CA TYR A 323 27.34 -26.55 18.77
C TYR A 323 26.36 -27.69 18.52
N GLY A 324 26.82 -28.85 18.15
CA GLY A 324 26.01 -30.06 17.96
C GLY A 324 25.07 -29.95 16.75
N PHE A 325 25.42 -29.14 15.74
CA PHE A 325 24.54 -28.91 14.57
C PHE A 325 24.39 -30.15 13.72
N GLN A 326 23.16 -30.63 13.55
CA GLN A 326 22.79 -31.82 12.77
C GLN A 326 22.13 -31.49 11.42
N GLY A 327 21.85 -30.23 11.12
CA GLY A 327 21.25 -29.80 9.86
C GLY A 327 22.20 -29.81 8.68
N LEU A 328 21.73 -29.38 7.48
CA LEU A 328 22.62 -29.29 6.30
C LEU A 328 23.53 -28.07 6.39
N THR A 329 24.80 -28.26 6.12
CA THR A 329 25.78 -27.19 5.94
C THR A 329 25.98 -26.92 4.45
N PHE A 330 25.68 -25.68 4.04
CA PHE A 330 25.93 -25.16 2.71
C PHE A 330 27.22 -24.32 2.71
N THR A 331 28.00 -24.37 1.66
CA THR A 331 28.99 -23.32 1.40
C THR A 331 28.28 -22.07 0.93
N ASP A 332 28.86 -20.89 1.06
CA ASP A 332 28.58 -19.77 0.17
C ASP A 332 29.08 -20.11 -1.27
N ALA A 333 28.76 -19.26 -2.26
CA ALA A 333 29.05 -19.55 -3.66
C ALA A 333 30.55 -19.71 -3.95
N LEU A 334 31.00 -20.93 -4.24
CA LEU A 334 32.44 -21.26 -4.39
C LEU A 334 33.13 -20.58 -5.57
N ASN A 335 32.39 -20.04 -6.53
CA ASN A 335 32.91 -19.23 -7.63
C ASN A 335 33.17 -17.76 -7.26
N MET A 336 32.92 -17.33 -6.02
CA MET A 336 33.26 -15.98 -5.55
C MET A 336 34.80 -15.80 -5.48
N LYS A 337 35.30 -14.60 -5.81
CA LYS A 337 36.73 -14.32 -5.91
C LYS A 337 37.49 -14.51 -4.61
N GLY A 338 36.86 -14.34 -3.47
CA GLY A 338 37.41 -14.65 -2.15
C GLY A 338 37.90 -16.10 -2.01
N VAL A 339 37.38 -17.01 -2.83
CA VAL A 339 37.83 -18.42 -2.90
C VAL A 339 38.46 -18.76 -4.23
N ALA A 340 37.83 -18.42 -5.35
CA ALA A 340 38.25 -18.82 -6.69
C ALA A 340 39.68 -18.31 -7.04
N ASN A 341 40.11 -17.20 -6.46
CA ASN A 341 41.47 -16.66 -6.64
C ASN A 341 42.56 -17.56 -6.06
N TYR A 342 42.23 -18.38 -5.05
CA TYR A 342 43.20 -19.24 -4.33
C TYR A 342 43.04 -20.73 -4.68
N PHE A 343 41.82 -21.18 -5.02
CA PHE A 343 41.49 -22.58 -5.28
C PHE A 343 40.71 -22.72 -6.57
N ALA A 344 41.35 -23.14 -7.65
CA ALA A 344 40.74 -23.32 -8.96
C ALA A 344 40.55 -24.79 -9.33
N GLY A 345 39.74 -25.11 -10.36
CA GLY A 345 39.62 -26.41 -11.00
C GLY A 345 39.02 -27.50 -10.10
N GLY A 346 38.02 -27.20 -9.30
CA GLY A 346 37.34 -28.14 -8.39
C GLY A 346 38.05 -28.36 -7.05
N ASN A 347 39.20 -27.68 -6.81
CA ASN A 347 39.95 -27.84 -5.54
C ASN A 347 39.23 -27.17 -4.37
N ALA A 348 38.52 -26.07 -4.61
CA ALA A 348 37.66 -25.44 -3.62
C ALA A 348 36.58 -26.40 -3.14
N ASP A 349 35.92 -27.09 -4.09
CA ASP A 349 34.85 -28.05 -3.83
C ASP A 349 35.35 -29.21 -2.97
N LEU A 350 36.49 -29.81 -3.33
CA LEU A 350 37.09 -30.86 -2.53
C LEU A 350 37.46 -30.38 -1.13
N LYS A 351 38.10 -29.20 -1.01
CA LYS A 351 38.51 -28.66 0.29
C LYS A 351 37.32 -28.35 1.16
N ALA A 352 36.24 -27.77 0.58
CA ALA A 352 34.98 -27.50 1.28
C ALA A 352 34.30 -28.79 1.79
N LEU A 353 34.30 -29.82 0.99
CA LEU A 353 33.80 -31.16 1.36
C LEU A 353 34.63 -31.76 2.53
N LEU A 354 35.94 -31.71 2.42
CA LEU A 354 36.84 -32.23 3.49
C LEU A 354 36.72 -31.42 4.79
N ALA A 355 36.41 -30.14 4.70
CA ALA A 355 36.15 -29.27 5.85
C ALA A 355 34.86 -29.60 6.58
N GLY A 356 33.93 -30.34 5.95
CA GLY A 356 32.73 -30.83 6.58
C GLY A 356 31.41 -30.27 6.00
N ASN A 357 31.41 -29.51 4.89
CA ASN A 357 30.14 -29.07 4.27
C ASN A 357 29.39 -30.26 3.67
N ASP A 358 28.07 -30.20 3.75
CA ASP A 358 27.19 -31.24 3.19
C ASP A 358 26.78 -30.93 1.75
N VAL A 359 26.64 -29.64 1.40
CA VAL A 359 26.21 -29.16 0.07
C VAL A 359 27.15 -28.07 -0.43
N LEU A 360 27.63 -28.23 -1.66
CA LEU A 360 28.58 -27.34 -2.34
C LEU A 360 27.84 -26.46 -3.33
N LEU A 361 27.84 -25.12 -3.12
CA LEU A 361 27.17 -24.18 -3.97
C LEU A 361 28.08 -23.64 -5.07
N PHE A 362 27.60 -23.63 -6.31
CA PHE A 362 28.16 -22.92 -7.45
C PHE A 362 29.61 -23.29 -7.82
N GLY A 363 29.98 -24.59 -7.69
CA GLY A 363 31.29 -25.07 -8.19
C GLY A 363 31.46 -24.77 -9.70
N ASP A 364 32.62 -24.18 -10.07
CA ASP A 364 32.82 -23.73 -11.46
C ASP A 364 33.01 -24.88 -12.46
N GLU A 365 33.67 -25.95 -12.02
CA GLU A 365 34.05 -27.09 -12.89
C GLU A 365 33.53 -28.40 -12.32
N LEU A 366 32.22 -28.60 -12.33
CA LEU A 366 31.56 -29.78 -11.73
C LEU A 366 32.20 -31.12 -12.14
N PRO A 367 32.52 -31.42 -13.44
CA PRO A 367 33.16 -32.68 -13.80
C PRO A 367 34.52 -32.88 -13.15
N ALA A 368 35.33 -31.80 -13.03
CA ALA A 368 36.65 -31.85 -12.38
C ALA A 368 36.46 -32.05 -10.87
N ALA A 369 35.53 -31.33 -10.21
CA ALA A 369 35.25 -31.45 -8.81
C ALA A 369 34.80 -32.87 -8.43
N VAL A 370 33.85 -33.44 -9.16
CA VAL A 370 33.42 -34.84 -8.98
C VAL A 370 34.59 -35.81 -9.13
N GLY A 371 35.44 -35.62 -10.16
CA GLY A 371 36.62 -36.45 -10.36
C GLY A 371 37.65 -36.37 -9.23
N LEU A 372 37.88 -35.18 -8.67
CA LEU A 372 38.76 -34.96 -7.53
C LEU A 372 38.23 -35.60 -6.25
N ILE A 373 36.92 -35.50 -6.00
CA ILE A 373 36.26 -36.11 -4.83
C ILE A 373 36.34 -37.64 -4.93
N LEU A 374 36.03 -38.26 -6.07
CA LEU A 374 36.16 -39.68 -6.29
C LEU A 374 37.63 -40.18 -6.13
N ASN A 375 38.61 -39.36 -6.54
CA ASN A 375 39.99 -39.66 -6.31
C ASN A 375 40.40 -39.51 -4.83
N ALA A 376 39.80 -38.55 -4.11
CA ALA A 376 40.01 -38.39 -2.65
C ALA A 376 39.47 -39.60 -1.87
N VAL A 377 38.34 -40.17 -2.26
CA VAL A 377 37.82 -41.43 -1.70
C VAL A 377 38.82 -42.56 -1.93
N LYS A 378 39.33 -42.72 -3.17
CA LYS A 378 40.34 -43.74 -3.51
C LYS A 378 41.65 -43.58 -2.72
N LYS A 379 41.99 -42.36 -2.29
CA LYS A 379 43.18 -42.04 -1.53
C LYS A 379 42.94 -42.01 -0.02
N GLU A 380 41.74 -42.41 0.42
CA GLU A 380 41.33 -42.45 1.84
C GLU A 380 41.39 -41.07 2.55
N LEU A 381 41.33 -39.99 1.80
CA LEU A 381 41.18 -38.62 2.34
C LEU A 381 39.76 -38.38 2.91
N ILE A 382 38.78 -39.12 2.44
CA ILE A 382 37.42 -39.22 2.96
C ILE A 382 36.88 -40.61 2.67
N SER A 383 36.18 -41.22 3.59
CA SER A 383 35.64 -42.59 3.38
C SER A 383 34.40 -42.56 2.45
N GLN A 384 34.16 -43.69 1.75
CA GLN A 384 32.90 -43.86 1.00
C GLN A 384 31.68 -43.80 1.93
N GLU A 385 31.81 -44.34 3.13
CA GLU A 385 30.77 -44.30 4.16
C GLU A 385 30.40 -42.85 4.53
N GLU A 386 31.38 -41.97 4.69
CA GLU A 386 31.13 -40.56 4.97
C GLU A 386 30.39 -39.86 3.80
N ILE A 387 30.75 -40.15 2.53
CA ILE A 387 30.00 -39.68 1.36
C ILE A 387 28.54 -40.16 1.43
N ASP A 388 28.36 -41.47 1.68
CA ASP A 388 27.03 -42.09 1.76
C ASP A 388 26.19 -41.51 2.91
N ASN A 389 26.76 -41.23 4.05
CA ASN A 389 26.08 -40.62 5.18
C ASN A 389 25.63 -39.19 4.89
N ARG A 390 26.45 -38.38 4.19
CA ARG A 390 26.04 -37.04 3.72
C ARG A 390 24.95 -37.11 2.67
N VAL A 391 25.03 -38.07 1.75
CA VAL A 391 23.94 -38.31 0.77
C VAL A 391 22.64 -38.71 1.48
N ARG A 392 22.70 -39.63 2.47
CA ARG A 392 21.52 -39.99 3.29
C ARG A 392 20.90 -38.75 3.94
N LYS A 393 21.74 -37.88 4.47
CA LYS A 393 21.30 -36.61 5.09
C LYS A 393 20.61 -35.67 4.09
N VAL A 394 21.16 -35.52 2.87
CA VAL A 394 20.52 -34.75 1.78
C VAL A 394 19.19 -35.39 1.38
N LEU A 395 19.15 -36.73 1.20
CA LEU A 395 17.93 -37.46 0.86
C LEU A 395 16.86 -37.35 1.97
N TYR A 396 17.25 -37.36 3.23
CA TYR A 396 16.33 -37.16 4.35
C TYR A 396 15.62 -35.81 4.26
N TYR A 397 16.37 -34.74 3.99
CA TYR A 397 15.74 -33.42 3.84
C TYR A 397 14.86 -33.35 2.59
N LYS A 398 15.24 -33.99 1.48
CA LYS A 398 14.36 -34.12 0.31
C LYS A 398 13.04 -34.81 0.65
N TYR A 399 13.08 -35.87 1.44
CA TYR A 399 11.88 -36.58 1.89
C TYR A 399 11.05 -35.69 2.83
N LYS A 400 11.68 -35.05 3.83
CA LYS A 400 11.05 -34.16 4.79
C LYS A 400 10.38 -32.95 4.12
N LEU A 401 10.94 -32.45 3.03
CA LEU A 401 10.39 -31.38 2.20
C LEU A 401 9.31 -31.86 1.20
N GLY A 402 8.93 -33.14 1.24
CA GLY A 402 7.87 -33.70 0.41
C GLY A 402 8.27 -33.97 -1.05
N LEU A 403 9.55 -33.89 -1.39
CA LEU A 403 10.02 -34.04 -2.77
C LEU A 403 9.82 -35.46 -3.32
N ASN A 404 9.71 -36.47 -2.46
CA ASN A 404 9.34 -37.84 -2.83
C ASN A 404 7.93 -37.96 -3.44
N LYS A 405 7.10 -36.91 -3.32
CA LYS A 405 5.73 -36.78 -3.84
C LYS A 405 5.52 -35.51 -4.62
N PHE A 406 6.57 -35.00 -5.29
CA PHE A 406 6.51 -33.77 -6.07
C PHE A 406 5.33 -33.77 -7.05
N GLN A 407 4.60 -32.66 -7.11
CA GLN A 407 3.53 -32.42 -8.07
C GLN A 407 3.94 -31.30 -9.02
N PRO A 408 3.71 -31.43 -10.32
CA PRO A 408 4.03 -30.38 -11.29
C PRO A 408 3.34 -29.05 -10.96
N ILE A 409 4.07 -27.95 -11.11
CA ILE A 409 3.62 -26.60 -10.84
C ILE A 409 2.73 -26.15 -12.00
N THR A 410 1.51 -25.71 -11.68
CA THR A 410 0.63 -25.07 -12.66
C THR A 410 0.96 -23.57 -12.77
N THR A 411 0.94 -23.03 -14.00
CA THR A 411 1.21 -21.59 -14.24
C THR A 411 -0.04 -20.73 -14.26
N ALA A 412 -1.25 -21.34 -14.20
CA ALA A 412 -2.49 -20.59 -14.09
C ALA A 412 -2.56 -19.83 -12.77
N GLN A 413 -3.00 -18.56 -12.81
CA GLN A 413 -3.14 -17.63 -11.67
C GLN A 413 -1.86 -17.41 -10.82
N LEU A 414 -0.69 -17.77 -11.35
CA LEU A 414 0.56 -17.78 -10.58
C LEU A 414 0.95 -16.38 -10.05
N LEU A 415 0.99 -15.35 -10.91
CA LEU A 415 1.35 -14.00 -10.48
C LEU A 415 0.38 -13.37 -9.47
N PRO A 416 -0.95 -13.45 -9.64
CA PRO A 416 -1.87 -12.98 -8.60
C PRO A 416 -1.69 -13.68 -7.25
N GLU A 417 -1.48 -15.01 -7.23
CA GLU A 417 -1.23 -15.75 -6.00
C GLU A 417 0.06 -15.34 -5.30
N LEU A 418 1.14 -15.10 -6.06
CA LEU A 418 2.43 -14.67 -5.53
C LEU A 418 2.40 -13.22 -5.00
N ASN A 419 1.48 -12.37 -5.49
CA ASN A 419 1.31 -10.98 -5.05
C ASN A 419 0.20 -10.79 -4.00
N ALA A 420 -0.34 -11.85 -3.41
CA ALA A 420 -1.48 -11.77 -2.47
C ALA A 420 -1.14 -11.18 -1.08
N SER A 421 0.07 -10.67 -0.84
CA SER A 421 0.53 -10.19 0.47
C SER A 421 0.61 -8.68 0.64
N GLU A 422 0.13 -7.87 -0.32
CA GLU A 422 0.30 -6.40 -0.31
C GLU A 422 -0.22 -5.72 0.96
N ALA A 423 -1.40 -6.11 1.46
CA ALA A 423 -1.96 -5.55 2.69
C ALA A 423 -1.08 -5.84 3.93
N PHE A 424 -0.47 -7.04 3.97
CA PHE A 424 0.45 -7.41 5.04
C PHE A 424 1.79 -6.69 4.91
N ILE A 425 2.29 -6.50 3.69
CA ILE A 425 3.50 -5.69 3.41
C ILE A 425 3.29 -4.25 3.90
N GLN A 426 2.11 -3.66 3.61
CA GLN A 426 1.75 -2.33 4.12
C GLN A 426 1.76 -2.30 5.66
N GLN A 427 1.26 -3.34 6.32
CA GLN A 427 1.29 -3.45 7.78
C GLN A 427 2.73 -3.48 8.33
N LEU A 428 3.65 -4.20 7.69
CA LEU A 428 5.06 -4.25 8.10
C LEU A 428 5.70 -2.85 8.05
N TYR A 429 5.49 -2.09 6.96
CA TYR A 429 6.00 -0.72 6.88
C TYR A 429 5.35 0.22 7.92
N ASN A 430 4.05 0.06 8.20
CA ASN A 430 3.37 0.84 9.23
C ASN A 430 3.95 0.60 10.64
N GLU A 431 4.40 -0.61 10.95
CA GLU A 431 5.02 -0.96 12.24
C GLU A 431 6.52 -0.57 12.31
N ALA A 432 7.19 -0.43 11.16
CA ALA A 432 8.62 -0.12 11.09
C ALA A 432 8.93 1.38 11.18
N ILE A 433 8.07 2.26 10.64
CA ILE A 433 8.33 3.71 10.59
C ILE A 433 8.79 4.23 11.96
N THR A 434 9.90 4.96 11.95
CA THR A 434 10.53 5.46 13.17
C THR A 434 10.54 6.99 13.19
N CYS A 435 10.05 7.58 14.27
CA CYS A 435 10.06 9.02 14.50
C CYS A 435 11.03 9.38 15.63
N ILE A 436 11.93 10.31 15.36
CA ILE A 436 12.90 10.85 16.33
C ILE A 436 12.55 12.33 16.53
N PRO A 437 11.81 12.68 17.59
CA PRO A 437 11.35 14.04 17.83
C PRO A 437 12.48 14.96 18.24
N ALA A 438 12.41 16.21 17.82
CA ALA A 438 13.27 17.29 18.30
C ALA A 438 13.08 17.57 19.79
N ASN A 439 11.83 17.54 20.25
CA ASN A 439 11.39 17.75 21.65
C ASN A 439 10.43 16.62 22.05
N LYS A 440 10.17 16.47 23.36
CA LYS A 440 9.27 15.41 23.88
C LYS A 440 7.81 15.54 23.41
N SER A 441 7.39 16.67 22.87
CA SER A 441 6.04 16.86 22.33
C SER A 441 6.09 16.91 20.80
N ILE A 442 5.42 15.96 20.14
CA ILE A 442 5.23 15.95 18.70
C ILE A 442 3.86 16.53 18.41
N THR A 443 3.81 17.53 17.55
CA THR A 443 2.55 18.04 17.02
C THR A 443 2.25 17.33 15.73
N PHE A 444 1.22 16.46 15.72
CA PHE A 444 0.72 15.89 14.49
C PHE A 444 0.08 16.97 13.62
N LEU A 445 0.25 16.82 12.31
CA LEU A 445 -0.43 17.67 11.34
C LEU A 445 -1.89 17.17 11.21
N THR A 446 -2.74 17.46 12.20
CA THR A 446 -4.14 17.05 12.14
C THR A 446 -5.01 18.17 11.61
N PRO A 447 -6.09 17.88 10.85
CA PRO A 447 -7.03 18.88 10.36
C PRO A 447 -7.69 19.73 11.45
N ASN A 448 -7.67 19.29 12.72
CA ASN A 448 -8.34 19.96 13.85
C ASN A 448 -7.42 20.69 14.82
N GLY A 449 -6.12 20.57 14.67
CA GLY A 449 -5.25 21.07 15.73
C GLY A 449 -4.55 22.38 15.42
N HIS A 450 -3.94 22.52 14.27
CA HIS A 450 -3.07 23.68 13.97
C HIS A 450 -2.79 23.91 12.47
N PHE A 451 -3.59 23.30 11.57
CA PHE A 451 -3.48 23.55 10.14
C PHE A 451 -4.46 24.63 9.68
N VAL A 452 -3.95 25.83 9.55
CA VAL A 452 -4.60 26.84 8.70
C VAL A 452 -4.09 26.60 7.27
N ALA A 453 -4.97 26.45 6.30
CA ALA A 453 -4.59 26.39 4.89
C ALA A 453 -3.62 27.54 4.57
N GLY A 454 -2.48 27.23 3.94
CA GLY A 454 -1.44 28.22 3.65
C GLY A 454 -0.33 28.36 4.70
N THR A 455 -0.33 27.59 5.81
CA THR A 455 0.72 27.65 6.85
C THR A 455 1.76 26.55 6.75
N THR A 456 1.66 25.67 5.75
CA THR A 456 2.58 24.54 5.58
C THR A 456 3.15 24.51 4.18
N ALA A 457 4.46 24.31 4.11
CA ALA A 457 5.20 24.00 2.89
C ALA A 457 5.78 22.60 2.95
N SER A 458 5.85 21.91 1.79
CA SER A 458 6.59 20.66 1.60
C SER A 458 7.64 20.84 0.51
N LEU A 459 8.87 20.47 0.82
CA LEU A 459 10.00 20.42 -0.13
C LEU A 459 10.40 18.96 -0.34
N SER A 460 10.22 18.45 -1.56
CA SER A 460 10.72 17.15 -1.99
C SER A 460 12.10 17.28 -2.63
N ILE A 461 13.04 16.45 -2.21
CA ILE A 461 14.42 16.43 -2.72
C ILE A 461 14.69 15.07 -3.35
N GLY A 462 15.24 15.06 -4.56
CA GLY A 462 15.51 13.85 -5.33
C GLY A 462 14.44 13.55 -6.39
N ASN A 463 13.51 14.49 -6.61
CA ASN A 463 12.46 14.39 -7.62
C ASN A 463 12.40 15.66 -8.48
N ASP A 464 12.12 15.52 -9.78
CA ASP A 464 11.91 16.62 -10.71
C ASP A 464 10.47 17.13 -10.73
N THR A 465 9.57 16.46 -10.02
CA THR A 465 8.14 16.76 -9.89
C THR A 465 7.67 16.44 -8.47
N LEU A 466 6.40 16.69 -8.17
CA LEU A 466 5.80 16.29 -6.90
C LEU A 466 6.06 14.83 -6.56
N SER A 467 6.63 14.56 -5.39
CA SER A 467 6.86 13.20 -4.89
C SER A 467 5.53 12.46 -4.68
N ALA A 468 5.57 11.12 -4.65
CA ALA A 468 4.41 10.32 -4.33
C ALA A 468 3.93 10.57 -2.88
N PHE A 469 4.85 10.85 -1.95
CA PHE A 469 4.54 11.27 -0.58
C PHE A 469 3.78 12.60 -0.58
N GLN A 470 4.29 13.64 -1.26
CA GLN A 470 3.60 14.94 -1.38
C GLN A 470 2.18 14.78 -1.94
N LYS A 471 2.01 13.96 -2.99
CA LYS A 471 0.69 13.67 -3.57
C LYS A 471 -0.26 13.01 -2.57
N GLN A 472 0.24 12.13 -1.68
CA GLN A 472 -0.58 11.53 -0.63
C GLN A 472 -0.98 12.55 0.45
N VAL A 473 -0.04 13.42 0.87
CA VAL A 473 -0.33 14.48 1.85
C VAL A 473 -1.32 15.49 1.27
N GLN A 474 -1.16 15.89 -0.01
CA GLN A 474 -2.07 16.83 -0.68
C GLN A 474 -3.51 16.32 -0.81
N LYS A 475 -3.75 15.00 -0.82
CA LYS A 475 -5.11 14.46 -0.78
C LYS A 475 -5.88 14.84 0.49
N GLN A 476 -5.17 15.14 1.58
CA GLN A 476 -5.74 15.42 2.88
C GLN A 476 -5.57 16.88 3.33
N LEU A 477 -4.53 17.54 2.84
CA LEU A 477 -4.13 18.89 3.27
C LEU A 477 -3.80 19.78 2.07
N ASN A 478 -4.27 21.01 2.09
CA ASN A 478 -3.87 22.02 1.10
C ASN A 478 -2.53 22.63 1.50
N ILE A 479 -1.42 22.09 0.99
CA ILE A 479 -0.05 22.52 1.28
C ILE A 479 0.66 23.08 0.03
N ALA A 480 1.55 24.03 0.22
CA ALA A 480 2.45 24.50 -0.83
C ALA A 480 3.55 23.47 -1.07
N CYS A 481 3.72 22.98 -2.30
CA CYS A 481 4.71 21.98 -2.65
C CYS A 481 5.79 22.54 -3.53
N PHE A 482 7.03 22.24 -3.17
CA PHE A 482 8.26 22.55 -3.89
C PHE A 482 9.04 21.25 -4.14
N HIS A 483 9.93 21.25 -5.11
CA HIS A 483 10.80 20.09 -5.40
C HIS A 483 12.16 20.54 -5.93
N LEU A 484 13.19 19.76 -5.63
CA LEU A 484 14.55 19.92 -6.12
C LEU A 484 15.10 18.55 -6.54
N PRO A 485 15.89 18.49 -7.62
CA PRO A 485 16.57 17.26 -8.02
C PRO A 485 17.65 16.87 -6.99
N ALA A 486 18.09 15.61 -7.01
CA ALA A 486 19.11 15.10 -6.09
C ALA A 486 20.47 15.79 -6.21
N ASN A 487 20.77 16.38 -7.37
CA ASN A 487 22.01 17.12 -7.67
C ASN A 487 21.86 18.64 -7.52
N ALA A 488 20.80 19.14 -6.86
CA ALA A 488 20.61 20.55 -6.61
C ALA A 488 21.83 21.16 -5.89
N MET A 489 22.17 22.38 -6.28
CA MET A 489 23.30 23.12 -5.71
C MET A 489 22.87 23.98 -4.50
N LEU A 490 23.83 24.47 -3.75
CA LEU A 490 23.55 25.31 -2.57
C LEU A 490 22.75 26.59 -2.93
N SER A 491 22.97 27.15 -4.13
CA SER A 491 22.18 28.28 -4.66
C SER A 491 20.69 27.97 -4.80
N ASP A 492 20.34 26.72 -5.18
CA ASP A 492 18.94 26.32 -5.38
C ASP A 492 18.23 26.22 -4.03
N TYR A 493 18.91 25.71 -3.01
CA TYR A 493 18.41 25.69 -1.63
C TYR A 493 18.25 27.10 -1.06
N ALA A 494 19.25 27.99 -1.28
CA ALA A 494 19.21 29.36 -0.83
C ALA A 494 18.05 30.13 -1.47
N ALA A 495 17.77 29.94 -2.74
CA ALA A 495 16.65 30.57 -3.45
C ALA A 495 15.27 30.19 -2.87
N LEU A 496 15.15 28.98 -2.31
CA LEU A 496 13.90 28.52 -1.67
C LEU A 496 13.82 28.89 -0.18
N GLN A 497 14.94 29.15 0.50
CA GLN A 497 14.99 29.38 1.93
C GLN A 497 14.06 30.54 2.37
N ASP A 498 14.09 31.69 1.67
CA ASP A 498 13.25 32.84 1.97
C ASP A 498 11.76 32.53 1.78
N THR A 499 11.44 31.62 0.86
CA THR A 499 10.07 31.18 0.63
C THR A 499 9.63 30.23 1.73
N LEU A 500 10.46 29.26 2.10
CA LEU A 500 10.17 28.30 3.17
C LEU A 500 10.06 29.00 4.53
N ASN A 501 10.85 30.05 4.79
CA ASN A 501 10.81 30.82 6.03
C ASN A 501 9.47 31.54 6.27
N LYS A 502 8.63 31.68 5.24
CA LYS A 502 7.27 32.24 5.39
C LYS A 502 6.25 31.25 5.97
N PHE A 503 6.61 29.98 6.07
CA PHE A 503 5.72 28.93 6.55
C PHE A 503 6.14 28.47 7.95
N PRO A 504 5.24 28.51 8.94
CA PRO A 504 5.55 28.00 10.29
C PRO A 504 5.74 26.50 10.36
N ASN A 505 5.24 25.74 9.37
CA ASN A 505 5.42 24.29 9.28
C ASN A 505 6.10 23.93 7.96
N VAL A 506 7.21 23.21 8.05
CA VAL A 506 7.98 22.76 6.88
C VAL A 506 8.14 21.23 6.94
N ILE A 507 7.79 20.58 5.83
CA ILE A 507 7.98 19.14 5.60
C ILE A 507 9.06 19.00 4.54
N ILE A 508 10.08 18.19 4.80
CA ILE A 508 11.14 17.89 3.84
C ILE A 508 11.16 16.38 3.63
N ASP A 509 11.01 15.93 2.41
CA ASP A 509 11.09 14.52 2.03
C ASP A 509 12.28 14.29 1.10
N ILE A 510 13.18 13.38 1.51
CA ILE A 510 14.44 13.08 0.83
C ILE A 510 14.35 11.70 0.19
N HIS A 511 14.41 11.67 -1.14
CA HIS A 511 14.27 10.51 -1.99
C HIS A 511 15.56 10.16 -2.75
N SER A 512 15.52 9.06 -3.52
CA SER A 512 16.65 8.61 -4.36
C SER A 512 17.94 8.42 -3.58
N MET A 513 17.84 8.03 -2.31
CA MET A 513 18.97 7.83 -1.42
C MET A 513 19.77 6.58 -1.79
N SER A 514 21.08 6.63 -1.59
CA SER A 514 21.95 5.46 -1.74
C SER A 514 21.97 4.62 -0.46
N ARG A 515 22.04 3.31 -0.60
CA ARG A 515 22.23 2.40 0.56
C ARG A 515 23.66 2.42 1.11
N PHE A 516 24.64 2.99 0.38
CA PHE A 516 26.06 2.88 0.69
C PHE A 516 26.63 4.09 1.41
N ASN A 517 27.40 3.84 2.48
CA ASN A 517 28.17 4.85 3.20
C ASN A 517 29.21 5.56 2.31
N SER A 518 29.86 4.83 1.40
CA SER A 518 30.87 5.37 0.46
C SER A 518 30.31 6.41 -0.52
N LYS A 519 28.98 6.55 -0.60
CA LYS A 519 28.27 7.57 -1.38
C LYS A 519 27.53 8.58 -0.49
N ASP A 520 27.93 8.71 0.78
CA ASP A 520 27.25 9.54 1.79
C ASP A 520 25.72 9.34 1.79
N TYR A 521 25.27 8.11 1.53
CA TYR A 521 23.87 7.73 1.39
C TYR A 521 23.08 8.50 0.31
N GLY A 522 23.79 9.10 -0.65
CA GLY A 522 23.22 9.90 -1.75
C GLY A 522 22.93 11.36 -1.39
N LEU A 523 23.32 11.80 -0.18
CA LEU A 523 23.14 13.19 0.24
C LEU A 523 24.34 14.04 -0.24
N SER A 524 24.07 14.97 -1.17
CA SER A 524 25.09 15.93 -1.64
C SER A 524 25.59 16.83 -0.51
N SER A 525 26.77 17.44 -0.64
CA SER A 525 27.27 18.42 0.34
C SER A 525 26.29 19.59 0.52
N ALA A 526 25.74 20.10 -0.60
CA ALA A 526 24.76 21.17 -0.59
C ALA A 526 23.49 20.82 0.22
N LEU A 527 22.99 19.58 0.06
CA LEU A 527 21.84 19.09 0.85
C LEU A 527 22.20 18.99 2.34
N ARG A 528 23.37 18.46 2.67
CA ARG A 528 23.82 18.35 4.06
C ARG A 528 23.93 19.72 4.73
N ASP A 529 24.53 20.70 4.06
CA ASP A 529 24.65 22.06 4.54
C ASP A 529 23.27 22.72 4.72
N PHE A 530 22.33 22.50 3.78
CA PHE A 530 20.96 22.95 3.89
C PHE A 530 20.24 22.36 5.12
N LEU A 531 20.35 21.05 5.34
CA LEU A 531 19.72 20.40 6.51
C LEU A 531 20.25 20.98 7.83
N GLN A 532 21.53 21.33 7.92
CA GLN A 532 22.10 21.95 9.12
C GLN A 532 21.68 23.42 9.27
N SER A 533 21.35 24.13 8.19
CA SER A 533 20.91 25.53 8.20
C SER A 533 19.44 25.74 8.53
N LEU A 534 18.63 24.68 8.68
CA LEU A 534 17.20 24.78 8.98
C LEU A 534 16.96 25.55 10.28
N ASP A 535 16.16 26.62 10.23
CA ASP A 535 15.76 27.38 11.41
C ASP A 535 14.60 26.70 12.15
N VAL A 536 14.97 25.81 13.04
CA VAL A 536 14.00 25.04 13.88
C VAL A 536 13.50 25.82 15.10
N LYS A 537 13.99 27.07 15.34
CA LYS A 537 13.51 27.87 16.46
C LYS A 537 12.19 28.57 16.17
N THR A 538 11.99 28.94 14.90
CA THR A 538 10.78 29.62 14.41
C THR A 538 9.85 28.74 13.61
N GLN A 539 10.30 27.53 13.21
CA GLN A 539 9.57 26.61 12.34
C GLN A 539 9.49 25.20 12.92
N HIS A 540 8.35 24.54 12.73
CA HIS A 540 8.18 23.10 12.98
C HIS A 540 8.66 22.31 11.77
N CYS A 541 9.91 21.84 11.80
CA CYS A 541 10.50 21.07 10.70
C CYS A 541 10.35 19.57 10.91
N ASN A 542 9.74 18.88 9.92
CA ASN A 542 9.66 17.43 9.81
C ASN A 542 10.48 16.96 8.62
N VAL A 543 11.53 16.17 8.84
CA VAL A 543 12.42 15.67 7.78
C VAL A 543 12.27 14.17 7.63
N PHE A 544 11.83 13.70 6.47
CA PHE A 544 11.62 12.30 6.13
C PHE A 544 12.78 11.76 5.29
N PHE A 545 13.46 10.74 5.79
CA PHE A 545 14.52 10.02 5.09
C PHE A 545 13.97 8.74 4.48
N PHE A 546 13.75 8.73 3.17
CA PHE A 546 13.32 7.54 2.43
C PHE A 546 14.54 6.70 2.02
N GLY A 547 15.22 6.13 3.02
CA GLY A 547 16.41 5.32 2.81
C GLY A 547 17.10 4.89 4.09
N ASN A 548 18.36 4.54 3.97
CA ASN A 548 19.15 3.91 5.02
C ASN A 548 19.25 4.79 6.30
N PRO A 549 18.94 4.26 7.50
CA PRO A 549 18.95 5.00 8.76
C PRO A 549 20.30 5.61 9.16
N TYR A 550 21.41 5.08 8.67
CA TYR A 550 22.74 5.68 8.91
C TYR A 550 22.90 7.09 8.32
N ALA A 551 22.03 7.49 7.38
CA ALA A 551 22.00 8.86 6.85
C ALA A 551 21.66 9.91 7.91
N LEU A 552 21.03 9.51 9.04
CA LEU A 552 20.76 10.39 10.18
C LEU A 552 22.03 11.01 10.78
N LYS A 553 23.24 10.51 10.47
CA LYS A 553 24.49 11.21 10.86
C LYS A 553 24.57 12.62 10.27
N PHE A 554 23.83 12.92 9.21
CA PHE A 554 23.73 14.22 8.56
C PHE A 554 22.46 14.99 8.93
N ALA A 555 21.57 14.40 9.69
CA ALA A 555 20.30 15.02 10.08
C ALA A 555 20.52 16.20 11.03
N ASN A 556 19.64 17.21 10.96
CA ASN A 556 19.57 18.24 11.97
C ASN A 556 18.96 17.66 13.26
N PRO A 557 19.70 17.62 14.39
CA PRO A 557 19.22 16.98 15.62
C PRO A 557 18.10 17.77 16.32
N THR A 558 17.85 19.01 15.90
CA THR A 558 16.80 19.87 16.44
C THR A 558 15.51 19.86 15.60
N ALA A 559 15.50 19.20 14.43
CA ALA A 559 14.30 18.88 13.65
C ALA A 559 13.69 17.56 14.11
N THR A 560 12.41 17.35 13.83
CA THR A 560 11.77 16.03 13.95
C THR A 560 12.14 15.19 12.74
N ASN A 561 12.89 14.11 12.96
CA ASN A 561 13.41 13.26 11.92
C ASN A 561 12.61 11.96 11.83
N TRP A 562 12.21 11.59 10.62
CA TRP A 562 11.46 10.37 10.30
C TRP A 562 12.29 9.46 9.43
N VAL A 563 12.31 8.17 9.75
CA VAL A 563 13.03 7.17 8.96
C VAL A 563 12.05 6.19 8.35
N MET A 564 12.09 6.13 7.03
CA MET A 564 11.22 5.26 6.23
C MET A 564 11.92 3.98 5.79
N TYR A 565 13.26 3.91 5.92
CA TYR A 565 14.17 2.81 5.58
C TYR A 565 14.29 2.53 4.09
N GLU A 566 13.21 2.63 3.34
CA GLU A 566 13.10 2.34 1.91
C GLU A 566 12.30 3.41 1.19
N ASP A 567 12.41 3.46 -0.15
CA ASP A 567 11.73 4.42 -1.02
C ASP A 567 10.81 3.68 -2.00
N ASN A 568 9.56 3.47 -1.61
CA ASN A 568 8.56 2.75 -2.39
C ASN A 568 7.13 3.23 -2.07
N ALA A 569 6.14 2.72 -2.81
CA ALA A 569 4.74 3.15 -2.66
C ALA A 569 4.18 2.92 -1.24
N PHE A 570 4.59 1.86 -0.56
CA PHE A 570 4.14 1.54 0.80
C PHE A 570 4.71 2.53 1.82
N THR A 571 5.99 2.88 1.69
CA THR A 571 6.65 3.84 2.59
C THR A 571 6.09 5.26 2.39
N HIS A 572 5.77 5.67 1.15
CA HIS A 572 5.11 6.95 0.89
C HIS A 572 3.73 7.03 1.56
N GLN A 573 2.93 5.97 1.45
CA GLN A 573 1.62 5.90 2.11
C GLN A 573 1.76 5.89 3.63
N THR A 574 2.70 5.10 4.16
CA THR A 574 3.01 5.04 5.60
C THR A 574 3.42 6.41 6.14
N ALA A 575 4.35 7.11 5.45
CA ALA A 575 4.83 8.42 5.86
C ALA A 575 3.69 9.45 5.93
N ALA A 576 2.84 9.50 4.90
CA ALA A 576 1.69 10.39 4.87
C ALA A 576 0.71 10.07 6.02
N ASN A 577 0.37 8.80 6.23
CA ASN A 577 -0.52 8.37 7.30
C ASN A 577 0.05 8.67 8.69
N ALA A 578 1.35 8.48 8.89
CA ALA A 578 2.01 8.77 10.17
C ALA A 578 2.07 10.27 10.45
N LEU A 579 2.45 11.09 9.45
CA LEU A 579 2.47 12.54 9.55
C LEU A 579 1.09 13.10 9.93
N LEU A 580 0.03 12.53 9.36
CA LEU A 580 -1.37 12.89 9.63
C LEU A 580 -1.91 12.27 10.92
N GLY A 581 -1.13 11.44 11.62
CA GLY A 581 -1.58 10.74 12.83
C GLY A 581 -2.63 9.65 12.60
N LEU A 582 -2.79 9.18 11.37
CA LEU A 582 -3.77 8.15 11.01
C LEU A 582 -3.34 6.73 11.43
N ILE A 583 -2.05 6.54 11.67
CA ILE A 583 -1.48 5.28 12.17
C ILE A 583 -0.61 5.55 13.41
N PRO A 584 -0.49 4.60 14.34
CA PRO A 584 0.46 4.69 15.44
C PRO A 584 1.88 4.54 14.91
N VAL A 585 2.85 5.18 15.56
CA VAL A 585 4.28 5.02 15.27
C VAL A 585 4.94 4.30 16.44
N LYS A 586 5.61 3.19 16.18
CA LYS A 586 6.18 2.33 17.22
C LYS A 586 7.62 1.91 16.94
N GLY A 587 8.09 2.12 15.70
CA GLY A 587 9.41 1.69 15.25
C GLY A 587 10.53 2.29 16.09
N LYS A 588 11.62 1.52 16.22
CA LYS A 588 12.85 1.89 16.91
C LYS A 588 14.03 1.71 15.99
N LEU A 589 15.00 2.63 16.04
CA LEU A 589 16.20 2.47 15.21
C LEU A 589 16.87 1.12 15.48
N PRO A 590 17.14 0.32 14.44
CA PRO A 590 17.85 -0.96 14.59
C PRO A 590 19.36 -0.78 14.74
N VAL A 591 19.88 0.39 14.35
CA VAL A 591 21.30 0.72 14.33
C VAL A 591 21.56 2.14 14.84
N SER A 592 22.78 2.40 15.30
CA SER A 592 23.27 3.70 15.72
C SER A 592 23.85 4.48 14.53
N ALA A 593 23.18 5.57 14.15
CA ALA A 593 23.61 6.41 13.02
C ALA A 593 24.76 7.37 13.40
N SER A 594 24.83 7.79 14.67
CA SER A 594 25.89 8.67 15.19
C SER A 594 26.07 8.48 16.71
N ALA A 595 27.04 9.21 17.30
CA ALA A 595 27.27 9.22 18.73
C ALA A 595 26.17 9.91 19.55
N MET A 596 25.32 10.74 18.89
CA MET A 596 24.23 11.48 19.56
C MET A 596 23.18 10.51 20.14
N PRO A 597 22.74 10.70 21.41
CA PRO A 597 21.85 9.76 22.09
C PRO A 597 20.55 9.46 21.31
N GLN A 598 19.94 10.49 20.67
CA GLN A 598 18.70 10.33 19.91
C GLN A 598 18.85 9.50 18.62
N PHE A 599 20.06 9.34 18.10
CA PHE A 599 20.35 8.56 16.89
C PHE A 599 21.02 7.22 17.18
N LYS A 600 20.93 6.75 18.42
CA LYS A 600 21.39 5.40 18.84
C LYS A 600 20.34 4.33 18.54
N ALA A 601 20.80 3.10 18.41
CA ALA A 601 19.94 1.92 18.34
C ALA A 601 18.95 1.91 19.51
N GLY A 602 17.69 1.55 19.24
CA GLY A 602 16.60 1.58 20.20
C GLY A 602 15.90 2.93 20.36
N SER A 603 16.44 4.02 19.78
CA SER A 603 15.80 5.33 19.78
C SER A 603 14.57 5.36 18.85
N GLY A 604 13.65 6.25 19.16
CA GLY A 604 12.39 6.47 18.45
C GLY A 604 11.23 6.72 19.43
N ALA A 605 10.34 7.62 19.08
CA ALA A 605 9.13 7.88 19.87
C ALA A 605 8.08 6.79 19.63
N THR A 606 7.27 6.51 20.65
CA THR A 606 6.02 5.78 20.47
C THR A 606 4.88 6.79 20.42
N LEU A 607 4.26 6.93 19.26
CA LEU A 607 3.16 7.84 19.04
C LEU A 607 1.87 7.04 18.92
N LYS A 608 0.87 7.43 19.69
CA LYS A 608 -0.50 6.93 19.44
C LYS A 608 -1.01 7.62 18.19
N THR A 609 -1.98 7.03 17.52
CA THR A 609 -2.77 7.76 16.52
C THR A 609 -3.11 9.11 17.10
N ALA A 610 -2.93 10.19 16.34
CA ALA A 610 -3.59 11.44 16.69
C ALA A 610 -5.02 11.06 17.06
N PRO A 611 -5.66 11.68 18.07
CA PRO A 611 -7.09 11.57 18.10
C PRO A 611 -7.52 12.09 16.73
N LEU A 612 -7.73 11.16 15.79
CA LEU A 612 -8.59 11.39 14.63
C LEU A 612 -9.65 12.31 15.17
N ILE A 613 -9.98 13.43 14.51
CA ILE A 613 -11.21 14.17 14.84
C ILE A 613 -12.12 13.11 15.36
N LYS A 614 -12.34 13.08 16.70
CA LYS A 614 -13.08 11.97 17.30
C LYS A 614 -14.25 11.81 16.37
N LYS A 615 -14.31 10.67 15.63
CA LYS A 615 -15.51 10.33 14.88
C LYS A 615 -16.60 10.72 15.86
N GLN A 616 -17.32 11.77 15.61
CA GLN A 616 -18.13 12.52 16.59
C GLN A 616 -18.82 11.46 17.42
N ALA A 617 -18.56 11.36 18.70
CA ALA A 617 -18.64 10.14 19.50
C ALA A 617 -19.79 9.29 18.99
N VAL A 618 -19.51 8.12 18.43
CA VAL A 618 -20.45 7.30 17.65
C VAL A 618 -21.81 7.44 18.26
N LEU A 619 -22.77 8.06 17.58
CA LEU A 619 -24.07 8.33 18.17
C LEU A 619 -24.66 6.97 18.54
N PRO A 620 -24.89 6.65 19.82
CA PRO A 620 -25.29 5.31 20.21
C PRO A 620 -26.62 4.93 19.54
N ASN A 621 -26.82 3.65 19.28
CA ASN A 621 -28.14 3.16 18.94
C ASN A 621 -29.11 3.53 20.04
N PHE A 622 -30.32 3.94 19.66
CA PHE A 622 -31.38 4.35 20.58
C PHE A 622 -32.73 3.78 20.15
N SER A 623 -33.46 3.28 21.09
CA SER A 623 -34.87 2.92 20.90
C SER A 623 -35.69 3.43 22.08
N SER A 624 -36.76 4.13 21.79
CA SER A 624 -37.71 4.55 22.81
C SER A 624 -38.30 3.33 23.53
N PRO A 625 -38.47 3.39 24.88
CA PRO A 625 -39.15 2.33 25.62
C PRO A 625 -40.58 2.05 25.11
N LEU A 626 -41.15 2.96 24.36
CA LEU A 626 -42.46 2.78 23.74
C LEU A 626 -42.47 1.78 22.58
N ILE A 627 -41.28 1.42 22.05
CA ILE A 627 -41.16 0.41 21.01
C ILE A 627 -41.05 -0.96 21.68
N GLY A 628 -42.11 -1.75 21.61
CA GLY A 628 -42.10 -3.10 22.18
C GLY A 628 -41.04 -4.01 21.52
N LYS A 629 -40.48 -4.95 22.31
CA LYS A 629 -39.39 -5.88 21.86
C LYS A 629 -39.76 -6.61 20.57
N SER A 630 -41.01 -6.99 20.36
CA SER A 630 -41.45 -7.67 19.14
C SER A 630 -41.31 -6.78 17.90
N TYR A 631 -41.54 -5.47 18.00
CA TYR A 631 -41.35 -4.55 16.89
C TYR A 631 -39.86 -4.31 16.60
N LEU A 632 -39.03 -4.21 17.66
CA LEU A 632 -37.58 -4.11 17.48
C LEU A 632 -37.03 -5.34 16.71
N HIS A 633 -37.47 -6.53 17.10
CA HIS A 633 -37.11 -7.76 16.40
C HIS A 633 -37.60 -7.77 14.95
N GLN A 634 -38.81 -7.31 14.66
CA GLN A 634 -39.33 -7.22 13.28
C GLN A 634 -38.54 -6.21 12.43
N ILE A 635 -38.16 -5.07 13.02
CA ILE A 635 -37.31 -4.07 12.34
C ILE A 635 -35.94 -4.69 11.99
N ASP A 636 -35.27 -5.31 12.97
CA ASP A 636 -33.97 -5.94 12.79
C ASP A 636 -34.04 -7.05 11.74
N SER A 637 -35.01 -7.96 11.85
CA SER A 637 -35.19 -9.05 10.90
C SER A 637 -35.43 -8.56 9.46
N LEU A 638 -36.25 -7.51 9.29
CA LEU A 638 -36.52 -6.95 7.96
C LEU A 638 -35.27 -6.34 7.31
N VAL A 639 -34.45 -5.66 8.12
CA VAL A 639 -33.20 -5.05 7.61
C VAL A 639 -32.14 -6.11 7.33
N ASP A 640 -31.96 -7.09 8.24
CA ASP A 640 -31.01 -8.17 8.09
C ASP A 640 -31.34 -9.07 6.87
N ASP A 641 -32.62 -9.34 6.65
CA ASP A 641 -33.11 -10.06 5.46
C ASP A 641 -32.81 -9.26 4.17
N ALA A 642 -33.04 -7.95 4.17
CA ALA A 642 -32.72 -7.09 3.01
C ALA A 642 -31.24 -7.05 2.70
N ILE A 643 -30.37 -7.00 3.73
CA ILE A 643 -28.90 -7.06 3.58
C ILE A 643 -28.50 -8.44 3.04
N THR A 644 -29.03 -9.51 3.59
CA THR A 644 -28.77 -10.90 3.16
C THR A 644 -29.16 -11.10 1.70
N GLN A 645 -30.30 -10.53 1.27
CA GLN A 645 -30.74 -10.55 -0.12
C GLN A 645 -29.97 -9.56 -1.01
N LYS A 646 -28.96 -8.86 -0.47
CA LYS A 646 -28.14 -7.86 -1.19
C LYS A 646 -29.01 -6.71 -1.78
N ALA A 647 -29.98 -6.22 -1.03
CA ALA A 647 -30.72 -5.01 -1.41
C ALA A 647 -29.88 -3.75 -1.20
N PHE A 648 -29.03 -3.75 -0.19
CA PHE A 648 -27.98 -2.78 0.14
C PHE A 648 -26.98 -3.41 1.13
N PRO A 649 -25.72 -2.98 1.21
CA PRO A 649 -24.76 -3.55 2.14
C PRO A 649 -24.92 -3.06 3.58
N GLY A 650 -25.40 -1.82 3.76
CA GLY A 650 -25.66 -1.23 5.07
C GLY A 650 -26.60 -0.04 5.00
N CYS A 651 -27.13 0.39 6.15
CA CYS A 651 -28.05 1.52 6.25
C CYS A 651 -28.05 2.18 7.62
N GLU A 652 -28.53 3.44 7.65
CA GLU A 652 -28.92 4.16 8.87
C GLU A 652 -30.43 4.40 8.90
N ILE A 653 -31.03 4.22 10.07
CA ILE A 653 -32.44 4.50 10.30
C ILE A 653 -32.57 5.47 11.47
N VAL A 654 -33.24 6.59 11.25
CA VAL A 654 -33.62 7.53 12.31
C VAL A 654 -35.10 7.86 12.23
N VAL A 655 -35.76 7.76 13.37
CA VAL A 655 -37.15 8.18 13.52
C VAL A 655 -37.24 9.20 14.64
N MET A 656 -37.94 10.31 14.39
CA MET A 656 -38.27 11.30 15.41
C MET A 656 -39.80 11.37 15.60
N LYS A 657 -40.22 11.58 16.83
CA LYS A 657 -41.62 11.76 17.22
C LYS A 657 -41.76 13.09 17.98
N ASN A 658 -42.58 14.01 17.46
CA ASN A 658 -42.78 15.35 18.03
C ASN A 658 -41.45 16.11 18.30
N GLY A 659 -40.48 15.97 17.40
CA GLY A 659 -39.17 16.61 17.53
C GLY A 659 -38.17 15.87 18.43
N GLU A 660 -38.56 14.78 19.10
CA GLU A 660 -37.69 13.97 19.95
C GLU A 660 -37.22 12.69 19.24
N LEU A 661 -36.00 12.24 19.55
CA LEU A 661 -35.46 10.99 19.01
C LEU A 661 -36.30 9.81 19.51
N PHE A 662 -36.88 9.03 18.58
CA PHE A 662 -37.70 7.87 18.87
C PHE A 662 -36.98 6.56 18.58
N TYR A 663 -36.22 6.53 17.49
CA TYR A 663 -35.39 5.39 17.10
C TYR A 663 -34.14 5.87 16.33
N ARG A 664 -32.98 5.22 16.58
CA ARG A 664 -31.77 5.40 15.82
C ARG A 664 -30.94 4.13 15.84
N LYS A 665 -30.65 3.57 14.68
CA LYS A 665 -29.78 2.40 14.56
C LYS A 665 -29.13 2.32 13.18
N ALA A 666 -27.86 1.95 13.16
CA ALA A 666 -27.09 1.61 11.97
C ALA A 666 -26.99 0.08 11.83
N PHE A 667 -26.93 -0.41 10.59
CA PHE A 667 -26.93 -1.82 10.25
C PHE A 667 -25.94 -2.11 9.12
N GLY A 668 -25.38 -3.33 9.12
CA GLY A 668 -24.53 -3.82 8.04
C GLY A 668 -23.18 -3.12 7.92
N ALA A 669 -22.64 -3.07 6.72
CA ALA A 669 -21.31 -2.56 6.42
C ALA A 669 -21.32 -1.63 5.20
N PHE A 670 -20.19 -0.95 4.92
CA PHE A 670 -20.08 -0.05 3.79
C PHE A 670 -20.18 -0.75 2.44
N THR A 671 -19.69 -1.98 2.36
CA THR A 671 -19.74 -2.85 1.17
C THR A 671 -20.06 -4.27 1.58
N TYR A 672 -20.42 -5.12 0.64
CA TYR A 672 -20.69 -6.54 0.95
C TYR A 672 -19.44 -7.32 1.36
N GLU A 673 -18.26 -6.82 1.02
CA GLU A 673 -16.94 -7.43 1.28
C GLU A 673 -16.22 -6.78 2.48
N SER A 674 -16.71 -5.63 2.95
CA SER A 674 -16.04 -4.85 4.00
C SER A 674 -16.36 -5.39 5.41
N SER A 675 -15.35 -5.39 6.26
CA SER A 675 -15.52 -5.53 7.72
C SER A 675 -15.87 -4.21 8.42
N GLN A 676 -15.85 -3.08 7.70
CA GLN A 676 -16.21 -1.78 8.25
C GLN A 676 -17.71 -1.68 8.43
N ALA A 677 -18.18 -1.78 9.68
CA ALA A 677 -19.58 -1.59 10.03
C ALA A 677 -20.02 -0.14 9.81
N VAL A 678 -21.28 0.03 9.40
CA VAL A 678 -21.92 1.35 9.36
C VAL A 678 -22.18 1.83 10.79
N ASP A 679 -22.01 3.12 11.05
CA ASP A 679 -22.42 3.77 12.30
C ASP A 679 -23.33 4.99 12.06
N ASN A 680 -23.96 5.48 13.12
CA ASN A 680 -24.96 6.56 13.04
C ASN A 680 -24.38 7.95 12.73
N THR A 681 -23.10 8.04 12.40
CA THR A 681 -22.42 9.28 12.01
C THR A 681 -21.94 9.25 10.58
N ASP A 682 -22.08 8.14 9.87
CA ASP A 682 -21.58 7.98 8.50
C ASP A 682 -22.35 8.84 7.50
N LEU A 683 -21.67 9.30 6.47
CA LEU A 683 -22.24 10.16 5.44
C LEU A 683 -22.72 9.33 4.25
N TYR A 684 -23.91 9.64 3.80
CA TYR A 684 -24.51 9.07 2.59
C TYR A 684 -24.73 10.14 1.53
N ASP A 685 -24.50 9.82 0.26
CA ASP A 685 -24.98 10.63 -0.86
C ASP A 685 -26.51 10.61 -0.88
N LEU A 686 -27.10 11.75 -0.60
CA LEU A 686 -28.55 11.91 -0.50
C LEU A 686 -29.27 11.84 -1.85
N ALA A 687 -28.55 11.92 -2.96
CA ALA A 687 -29.09 11.97 -4.32
C ALA A 687 -30.22 13.01 -4.43
N SER A 688 -31.40 12.60 -4.91
CA SER A 688 -32.54 13.52 -5.10
C SER A 688 -33.12 14.12 -3.83
N ILE A 689 -32.77 13.68 -2.63
CA ILE A 689 -33.15 14.39 -1.40
C ILE A 689 -32.49 15.78 -1.36
N THR A 690 -31.39 16.00 -2.08
CA THR A 690 -30.79 17.33 -2.33
C THR A 690 -31.83 18.34 -2.81
N LYS A 691 -32.81 17.91 -3.61
CA LYS A 691 -33.84 18.78 -4.16
C LYS A 691 -34.65 19.46 -3.04
N ILE A 692 -34.95 18.74 -1.96
CA ILE A 692 -35.75 19.26 -0.85
C ILE A 692 -34.88 19.80 0.30
N ALA A 693 -33.78 19.12 0.62
CA ALA A 693 -32.94 19.51 1.73
C ALA A 693 -32.02 20.72 1.42
N ALA A 694 -31.83 21.03 0.13
CA ALA A 694 -31.04 22.18 -0.32
C ALA A 694 -31.84 23.14 -1.20
N THR A 695 -32.14 22.76 -2.44
CA THR A 695 -32.67 23.70 -3.44
C THR A 695 -34.05 24.25 -3.07
N THR A 696 -34.98 23.38 -2.69
CA THR A 696 -36.32 23.83 -2.26
C THR A 696 -36.25 24.62 -0.96
N LEU A 697 -35.42 24.22 -0.02
CA LEU A 697 -35.20 24.96 1.24
C LEU A 697 -34.69 26.39 0.97
N CYS A 698 -33.73 26.54 0.03
CA CYS A 698 -33.29 27.87 -0.43
C CYS A 698 -34.43 28.66 -1.08
N CYS A 699 -35.23 28.00 -1.93
CA CYS A 699 -36.40 28.66 -2.55
C CYS A 699 -37.44 29.11 -1.50
N MET A 700 -37.72 28.31 -0.48
CA MET A 700 -38.63 28.66 0.60
C MET A 700 -38.18 29.95 1.29
N LYS A 701 -36.91 30.05 1.66
CA LYS A 701 -36.35 31.25 2.31
C LYS A 701 -36.38 32.46 1.41
N LEU A 702 -36.01 32.31 0.13
CA LEU A 702 -36.05 33.41 -0.82
C LEU A 702 -37.48 33.88 -1.15
N VAL A 703 -38.51 32.99 -1.12
CA VAL A 703 -39.92 33.35 -1.25
C VAL A 703 -40.37 34.13 -0.02
N GLU A 704 -40.04 33.70 1.17
CA GLU A 704 -40.30 34.37 2.41
C GLU A 704 -39.70 35.78 2.47
N GLU A 705 -38.48 35.93 1.98
CA GLU A 705 -37.79 37.23 1.84
C GLU A 705 -38.35 38.09 0.71
N GLY A 706 -39.34 37.64 -0.06
CA GLY A 706 -39.92 38.32 -1.19
C GLY A 706 -39.03 38.46 -2.43
N ARG A 707 -37.88 37.78 -2.43
CA ARG A 707 -36.84 37.84 -3.50
C ARG A 707 -37.12 36.86 -4.65
N LEU A 708 -37.83 35.75 -4.37
CA LEU A 708 -38.23 34.75 -5.38
C LEU A 708 -39.77 34.75 -5.55
N ASN A 709 -40.25 35.01 -6.75
CA ASN A 709 -41.68 34.98 -7.06
C ASN A 709 -42.01 33.76 -7.93
N LEU A 710 -42.89 32.89 -7.42
CA LEU A 710 -43.30 31.63 -8.03
C LEU A 710 -43.99 31.78 -9.41
N ASN A 711 -44.62 32.93 -9.66
CA ASN A 711 -45.37 33.21 -10.91
C ASN A 711 -44.48 33.83 -12.01
N LYS A 712 -43.27 34.29 -11.67
CA LYS A 712 -42.30 34.79 -12.67
C LYS A 712 -41.73 33.63 -13.47
N THR A 713 -41.19 33.96 -14.64
CA THR A 713 -40.64 32.98 -15.60
C THR A 713 -39.12 32.84 -15.43
N ILE A 714 -38.55 31.79 -16.04
CA ILE A 714 -37.09 31.63 -16.16
C ILE A 714 -36.47 32.91 -16.71
N TYR A 715 -37.06 33.54 -17.72
CA TYR A 715 -36.48 34.75 -18.36
C TYR A 715 -36.44 35.94 -17.40
N ASP A 716 -37.36 36.05 -16.46
CA ASP A 716 -37.36 37.14 -15.48
C ASP A 716 -36.13 37.11 -14.55
N TYR A 717 -35.50 35.94 -14.37
CA TYR A 717 -34.34 35.78 -13.53
C TYR A 717 -33.06 35.49 -14.33
N LEU A 718 -33.18 34.82 -15.48
CA LEU A 718 -32.09 34.41 -16.36
C LEU A 718 -32.24 35.02 -17.74
N PRO A 719 -31.70 36.23 -17.96
CA PRO A 719 -31.81 36.95 -19.27
C PRO A 719 -31.29 36.15 -20.47
N GLU A 720 -30.35 35.24 -20.24
CA GLU A 720 -29.80 34.34 -21.26
C GLU A 720 -30.84 33.38 -21.85
N ALA A 721 -31.97 33.15 -21.16
CA ALA A 721 -33.07 32.34 -21.67
C ALA A 721 -33.93 33.04 -22.74
N LYS A 722 -33.70 34.34 -23.03
CA LYS A 722 -34.51 35.19 -23.95
C LYS A 722 -34.77 34.56 -25.30
N LYS A 723 -33.74 33.93 -25.92
CA LYS A 723 -33.82 33.34 -27.25
C LYS A 723 -34.05 31.81 -27.24
N THR A 724 -34.49 31.25 -26.10
CA THR A 724 -34.72 29.81 -25.92
C THR A 724 -36.21 29.50 -25.77
N ASN A 725 -36.59 28.25 -26.00
CA ASN A 725 -37.95 27.74 -25.73
C ASN A 725 -38.27 27.70 -24.23
N LYS A 726 -37.31 27.91 -23.30
CA LYS A 726 -37.45 27.87 -21.85
C LYS A 726 -37.99 29.20 -21.27
N LYS A 727 -37.93 30.30 -22.01
CA LYS A 727 -38.19 31.66 -21.50
C LYS A 727 -39.51 31.86 -20.77
N LYS A 728 -40.58 31.15 -21.17
CA LYS A 728 -41.94 31.30 -20.62
C LYS A 728 -42.24 30.31 -19.48
N ILE A 729 -41.35 29.39 -19.13
CA ILE A 729 -41.54 28.42 -18.03
C ILE A 729 -41.55 29.18 -16.70
N LYS A 730 -42.60 28.96 -15.88
CA LYS A 730 -42.71 29.58 -14.56
C LYS A 730 -41.91 28.86 -13.54
N VAL A 731 -41.41 29.57 -12.52
CA VAL A 731 -40.73 29.00 -11.34
C VAL A 731 -41.57 27.93 -10.67
N LYS A 732 -42.89 28.15 -10.52
CA LYS A 732 -43.80 27.16 -9.97
C LYS A 732 -43.84 25.85 -10.77
N ASP A 733 -43.77 25.92 -12.09
CA ASP A 733 -43.83 24.74 -12.95
C ASP A 733 -42.56 23.89 -12.83
N LEU A 734 -41.39 24.51 -12.61
CA LEU A 734 -40.16 23.84 -12.29
C LEU A 734 -40.25 23.05 -10.96
N LEU A 735 -40.71 23.69 -9.88
CA LEU A 735 -40.86 23.05 -8.57
C LEU A 735 -41.91 21.94 -8.57
N LEU A 736 -42.89 21.95 -9.48
CA LEU A 736 -43.93 20.93 -9.63
C LEU A 736 -43.54 19.81 -10.63
N HIS A 737 -42.41 19.90 -11.29
CA HIS A 737 -42.03 19.04 -12.42
C HIS A 737 -43.09 19.01 -13.53
N GLN A 738 -43.63 20.22 -13.87
CA GLN A 738 -44.65 20.44 -14.90
C GLN A 738 -44.16 21.36 -16.03
N ALA A 739 -42.86 21.68 -16.02
CA ALA A 739 -42.20 22.50 -17.06
C ALA A 739 -42.12 21.80 -18.42
N GLY A 740 -42.35 20.51 -18.49
CA GLY A 740 -42.24 19.70 -19.72
C GLY A 740 -40.80 19.43 -20.16
N LEU A 741 -39.82 19.62 -19.29
CA LEU A 741 -38.44 19.35 -19.56
C LEU A 741 -38.18 17.82 -19.64
N VAL A 742 -37.17 17.43 -20.41
CA VAL A 742 -36.74 16.01 -20.46
C VAL A 742 -36.21 15.59 -19.08
N PRO A 743 -36.36 14.32 -18.68
CA PRO A 743 -35.97 13.86 -17.34
C PRO A 743 -34.52 14.17 -16.95
N PHE A 744 -33.57 13.91 -17.84
CA PHE A 744 -32.13 14.21 -17.67
C PHE A 744 -31.42 14.31 -19.02
N LEU A 745 -30.19 14.84 -19.04
CA LEU A 745 -29.27 14.84 -20.17
C LEU A 745 -27.98 14.11 -19.81
N PRO A 746 -27.53 13.12 -20.60
CA PRO A 746 -26.32 12.34 -20.31
C PRO A 746 -25.06 13.10 -20.75
N PHE A 747 -24.75 14.21 -20.11
CA PHE A 747 -23.64 15.13 -20.46
C PHE A 747 -22.30 14.40 -20.61
N TYR A 748 -22.02 13.40 -19.78
CA TYR A 748 -20.76 12.66 -19.78
C TYR A 748 -20.47 11.92 -21.08
N LYS A 749 -21.52 11.56 -21.87
CA LYS A 749 -21.35 10.85 -23.15
C LYS A 749 -20.54 11.64 -24.17
N ASN A 750 -20.52 12.95 -24.06
CA ASN A 750 -19.73 13.82 -24.95
C ASN A 750 -18.28 13.98 -24.47
N CYS A 751 -17.94 13.42 -23.31
CA CYS A 751 -16.61 13.49 -22.72
C CYS A 751 -15.83 12.16 -22.84
N ILE A 752 -16.49 11.09 -23.30
CA ILE A 752 -15.90 9.77 -23.48
C ILE A 752 -16.21 9.25 -24.90
N ASP A 753 -15.34 8.36 -25.41
CA ASP A 753 -15.62 7.62 -26.65
C ASP A 753 -16.52 6.38 -26.39
N ALA A 754 -16.80 5.60 -27.44
CA ALA A 754 -17.62 4.38 -27.36
C ALA A 754 -17.02 3.30 -26.41
N ASN A 755 -15.72 3.35 -26.16
CA ASN A 755 -14.99 2.43 -25.26
C ASN A 755 -14.81 3.02 -23.85
N GLY A 756 -15.40 4.19 -23.58
CA GLY A 756 -15.26 4.89 -22.31
C GLY A 756 -13.88 5.53 -22.09
N ASN A 757 -13.08 5.77 -23.14
CA ASN A 757 -11.83 6.51 -23.00
C ASN A 757 -12.12 7.99 -22.92
N TRP A 758 -11.34 8.69 -22.11
CA TRP A 758 -11.53 10.12 -21.86
C TRP A 758 -11.13 10.96 -23.09
N GLY A 759 -12.02 11.89 -23.48
CA GLY A 759 -11.73 12.93 -24.46
C GLY A 759 -11.03 14.14 -23.85
N ALA A 760 -10.76 15.15 -24.67
CA ALA A 760 -9.99 16.36 -24.32
C ALA A 760 -10.61 17.25 -23.21
N ASN A 761 -11.84 16.97 -22.79
CA ASN A 761 -12.51 17.68 -21.70
C ASN A 761 -12.18 17.10 -20.32
N LEU A 762 -11.48 15.96 -20.24
CA LEU A 762 -11.15 15.26 -19.01
C LEU A 762 -9.64 15.12 -18.84
N ALA A 763 -9.15 15.24 -17.61
CA ALA A 763 -7.76 15.07 -17.24
C ALA A 763 -7.62 14.30 -15.92
N ALA A 764 -6.51 13.57 -15.76
CA ALA A 764 -6.19 12.85 -14.53
C ALA A 764 -5.63 13.77 -13.43
N VAL A 765 -5.14 14.96 -13.81
CA VAL A 765 -4.50 15.94 -12.92
C VAL A 765 -5.18 17.29 -13.11
N LYS A 766 -5.33 18.02 -12.01
CA LYS A 766 -5.82 19.39 -12.02
C LYS A 766 -4.79 20.31 -12.72
N ASP A 767 -5.24 21.07 -13.72
CA ASP A 767 -4.43 22.04 -14.44
C ASP A 767 -5.21 23.36 -14.66
N ALA A 768 -4.66 24.32 -15.42
CA ALA A 768 -5.28 25.61 -15.65
C ALA A 768 -6.67 25.52 -16.33
N LYS A 769 -6.92 24.47 -17.12
CA LYS A 769 -8.16 24.23 -17.85
C LYS A 769 -9.12 23.32 -17.06
N HIS A 770 -8.61 22.24 -16.51
CA HIS A 770 -9.37 21.20 -15.82
C HIS A 770 -9.41 21.46 -14.31
N GLN A 771 -10.27 22.38 -13.87
CA GLN A 771 -10.34 22.85 -12.48
C GLN A 771 -11.38 22.15 -11.62
N LEU A 772 -12.44 21.58 -12.22
CA LEU A 772 -13.54 20.96 -11.49
C LEU A 772 -13.28 19.46 -11.29
N GLN A 773 -13.25 19.02 -10.05
CA GLN A 773 -13.05 17.61 -9.71
C GLN A 773 -14.36 16.82 -9.86
N VAL A 774 -14.31 15.72 -10.62
CA VAL A 774 -15.44 14.82 -10.92
C VAL A 774 -15.40 13.55 -10.08
N ALA A 775 -14.18 13.08 -9.81
CA ALA A 775 -13.89 11.91 -8.96
C ALA A 775 -12.42 11.94 -8.52
N ALA A 776 -11.93 10.93 -7.82
CA ALA A 776 -10.51 10.82 -7.47
C ALA A 776 -9.67 10.79 -8.76
N ASN A 777 -8.66 11.67 -8.85
CA ASN A 777 -7.79 11.77 -10.02
C ASN A 777 -8.55 11.96 -11.36
N MET A 778 -9.68 12.69 -11.31
CA MET A 778 -10.48 13.00 -12.50
C MET A 778 -11.00 14.42 -12.42
N PHE A 779 -10.62 15.24 -13.38
CA PHE A 779 -10.96 16.66 -13.48
C PHE A 779 -11.57 16.96 -14.85
N ILE A 780 -12.53 17.90 -14.88
CA ILE A 780 -13.16 18.34 -16.13
C ILE A 780 -12.80 19.81 -16.44
N ASP A 781 -12.76 20.13 -17.73
CA ASP A 781 -12.65 21.49 -18.21
C ASP A 781 -13.77 22.34 -17.63
N SER A 782 -13.41 23.42 -16.92
CA SER A 782 -14.39 24.34 -16.31
C SER A 782 -15.35 24.96 -17.29
N ALA A 783 -14.91 25.22 -18.54
CA ALA A 783 -15.74 25.75 -19.63
C ALA A 783 -16.79 24.73 -20.11
N TYR A 784 -16.65 23.45 -19.80
CA TYR A 784 -17.63 22.45 -20.18
C TYR A 784 -19.00 22.66 -19.49
N VAL A 785 -19.01 23.31 -18.34
CA VAL A 785 -20.27 23.70 -17.65
C VAL A 785 -21.13 24.59 -18.55
N ASP A 786 -20.52 25.50 -19.31
CA ASP A 786 -21.25 26.32 -20.27
C ASP A 786 -21.82 25.49 -21.43
N THR A 787 -21.08 24.47 -21.88
CA THR A 787 -21.57 23.50 -22.86
C THR A 787 -22.78 22.73 -22.31
N MET A 788 -22.77 22.29 -21.05
CA MET A 788 -23.92 21.65 -20.40
C MET A 788 -25.12 22.59 -20.39
N TRP A 789 -24.94 23.88 -20.08
CA TRP A 789 -26.01 24.85 -20.11
C TRP A 789 -26.56 25.10 -21.53
N GLN A 790 -25.70 25.11 -22.55
CA GLN A 790 -26.15 25.17 -23.93
C GLN A 790 -27.02 23.96 -24.31
N MET A 791 -26.62 22.73 -23.87
CA MET A 791 -27.42 21.53 -24.08
C MET A 791 -28.78 21.62 -23.37
N ILE A 792 -28.82 22.13 -22.13
CA ILE A 792 -30.06 22.36 -21.38
C ILE A 792 -30.97 23.37 -22.12
N TYR A 793 -30.44 24.50 -22.57
CA TYR A 793 -31.21 25.48 -23.27
C TYR A 793 -31.73 25.02 -24.65
N LYS A 794 -30.98 24.16 -25.35
CA LYS A 794 -31.37 23.57 -26.64
C LYS A 794 -32.32 22.36 -26.51
N SER A 795 -32.43 21.76 -25.32
CA SER A 795 -33.25 20.56 -25.12
C SER A 795 -34.73 20.82 -25.47
N GLU A 796 -35.46 19.78 -25.85
CA GLU A 796 -36.89 19.88 -26.17
C GLU A 796 -37.73 20.14 -24.94
N ILE A 797 -38.89 20.75 -25.13
CA ILE A 797 -40.03 20.76 -24.21
C ILE A 797 -41.05 19.80 -24.79
N LYS A 798 -41.36 18.69 -24.09
CA LYS A 798 -42.24 17.65 -24.65
C LYS A 798 -43.69 17.78 -24.21
N THR A 799 -43.97 17.97 -22.93
CA THR A 799 -45.29 17.88 -22.34
C THR A 799 -45.53 18.94 -21.25
N PRO A 800 -45.50 20.24 -21.60
CA PRO A 800 -45.72 21.30 -20.62
C PRO A 800 -47.10 21.14 -19.92
N GLY A 801 -47.15 21.35 -18.63
CA GLY A 801 -48.35 21.19 -17.81
C GLY A 801 -48.62 19.76 -17.35
N LYS A 802 -47.99 18.73 -17.92
CA LYS A 802 -48.01 17.35 -17.42
C LYS A 802 -46.89 17.11 -16.42
N TYR A 803 -47.07 16.18 -15.51
CA TYR A 803 -46.03 15.76 -14.58
C TYR A 803 -45.00 14.91 -15.31
N VAL A 804 -43.77 15.39 -15.35
CA VAL A 804 -42.60 14.66 -15.84
C VAL A 804 -41.45 15.00 -14.91
N TYR A 805 -41.06 14.05 -14.06
CA TYR A 805 -39.94 14.21 -13.12
C TYR A 805 -38.67 14.52 -13.90
N SER A 806 -38.06 15.69 -13.66
CA SER A 806 -36.88 16.16 -14.36
C SER A 806 -35.84 16.75 -13.43
N ASP A 807 -34.57 16.30 -13.60
CA ASP A 807 -33.44 16.89 -12.89
C ASP A 807 -33.12 18.29 -13.40
N LEU A 808 -33.41 18.56 -14.69
CA LEU A 808 -33.18 19.86 -15.31
C LEU A 808 -33.98 20.99 -14.65
N ASP A 809 -35.16 20.71 -14.09
CA ASP A 809 -35.94 21.68 -13.31
C ASP A 809 -35.07 22.26 -12.16
N MET A 810 -34.31 21.45 -11.49
CA MET A 810 -33.48 21.83 -10.34
C MET A 810 -32.15 22.47 -10.75
N TYR A 811 -31.64 22.18 -11.96
CA TYR A 811 -30.54 22.97 -12.57
C TYR A 811 -30.97 24.43 -12.70
N PHE A 812 -32.19 24.67 -13.26
CA PHE A 812 -32.76 26.04 -13.37
C PHE A 812 -32.98 26.65 -12.00
N MET A 813 -33.57 25.92 -11.06
CA MET A 813 -33.86 26.45 -9.73
C MET A 813 -32.60 26.89 -8.99
N LYS A 814 -31.54 26.07 -9.00
CA LYS A 814 -30.25 26.46 -8.40
C LYS A 814 -29.71 27.73 -9.06
N ARG A 815 -29.65 27.77 -10.41
CA ARG A 815 -29.14 28.93 -11.14
C ARG A 815 -29.95 30.20 -10.89
N ILE A 816 -31.27 30.09 -10.75
CA ILE A 816 -32.17 31.21 -10.36
C ILE A 816 -31.85 31.67 -8.93
N CYS A 817 -31.74 30.76 -7.98
CA CYS A 817 -31.36 31.09 -6.60
C CYS A 817 -30.02 31.82 -6.54
N GLU A 818 -28.97 31.28 -7.15
CA GLU A 818 -27.65 31.91 -7.18
C GLU A 818 -27.63 33.27 -7.90
N ARG A 819 -28.46 33.45 -8.94
CA ARG A 819 -28.62 34.76 -9.61
C ARG A 819 -29.25 35.79 -8.65
N ILE A 820 -30.20 35.37 -7.83
CA ILE A 820 -30.85 36.23 -6.82
C ILE A 820 -29.86 36.53 -5.66
N LEU A 821 -29.03 35.54 -5.25
CA LEU A 821 -28.05 35.67 -4.18
C LEU A 821 -26.86 36.56 -4.57
N GLY A 822 -26.56 36.68 -5.87
CA GLY A 822 -25.46 37.50 -6.38
C GLY A 822 -24.09 36.87 -6.15
N ASN A 823 -23.31 37.38 -5.19
CA ASN A 823 -21.97 36.89 -4.91
C ASN A 823 -21.95 35.72 -3.92
N GLU A 824 -23.07 35.31 -3.34
CA GLU A 824 -23.18 34.21 -2.40
C GLU A 824 -23.67 32.94 -3.10
N THR A 825 -23.01 31.81 -2.87
CA THR A 825 -23.45 30.51 -3.40
C THR A 825 -24.68 30.01 -2.63
N MET A 826 -25.50 29.15 -3.29
CA MET A 826 -26.63 28.48 -2.61
C MET A 826 -26.15 27.68 -1.38
N GLU A 827 -25.03 27.01 -1.46
CA GLU A 827 -24.44 26.25 -0.35
C GLU A 827 -24.10 27.16 0.85
N SER A 828 -23.40 28.27 0.61
CA SER A 828 -23.06 29.25 1.66
C SER A 828 -24.32 29.83 2.32
N TYR A 829 -25.35 30.18 1.53
CA TYR A 829 -26.63 30.70 2.01
C TYR A 829 -27.36 29.69 2.90
N LEU A 830 -27.40 28.39 2.49
CA LEU A 830 -28.00 27.32 3.28
C LEU A 830 -27.23 27.07 4.57
N ASN A 831 -25.94 27.05 4.52
CA ASN A 831 -25.10 26.83 5.69
C ASN A 831 -25.32 27.92 6.74
N ARG A 832 -25.35 29.20 6.33
CA ARG A 832 -25.56 30.37 7.20
C ARG A 832 -26.99 30.41 7.81
N ASN A 833 -28.01 30.09 7.01
CA ASN A 833 -29.40 30.25 7.45
C ASN A 833 -29.96 29.01 8.17
N PHE A 834 -29.45 27.80 7.86
CA PHE A 834 -30.02 26.56 8.36
C PHE A 834 -28.98 25.62 8.98
N TYR A 835 -27.98 25.12 8.22
CA TYR A 835 -27.17 24.01 8.67
C TYR A 835 -26.34 24.34 9.91
N GLN A 836 -25.58 25.43 9.88
CA GLN A 836 -24.77 25.88 11.02
C GLN A 836 -25.60 26.27 12.24
N PRO A 837 -26.67 27.11 12.12
CA PRO A 837 -27.46 27.50 13.29
C PRO A 837 -28.29 26.37 13.90
N MET A 838 -28.59 25.33 13.14
CA MET A 838 -29.31 24.12 13.60
C MET A 838 -28.34 23.06 14.14
N GLY A 839 -27.01 23.24 14.02
CA GLY A 839 -26.00 22.30 14.45
C GLY A 839 -25.84 21.07 13.55
N LEU A 840 -26.23 21.15 12.26
CA LEU A 840 -26.15 20.07 11.28
C LEU A 840 -24.71 19.97 10.72
N LYS A 841 -23.82 19.41 11.50
CA LYS A 841 -22.38 19.41 11.22
C LYS A 841 -21.96 18.47 10.10
N ARG A 842 -22.81 17.50 9.76
CA ARG A 842 -22.56 16.47 8.76
C ARG A 842 -23.39 16.65 7.48
N MET A 843 -24.03 17.80 7.30
CA MET A 843 -24.78 18.13 6.08
C MET A 843 -23.97 19.09 5.21
N CYS A 844 -23.40 18.60 4.09
CA CYS A 844 -22.54 19.39 3.21
C CYS A 844 -22.51 18.84 1.78
N TYR A 845 -22.10 19.67 0.83
CA TYR A 845 -21.63 19.22 -0.47
C TYR A 845 -20.14 18.84 -0.39
N ASN A 846 -19.66 18.04 -1.34
CA ASN A 846 -18.22 17.69 -1.46
C ASN A 846 -17.56 17.36 -0.08
N PRO A 847 -18.00 16.34 0.65
CA PRO A 847 -17.59 16.08 2.04
C PRO A 847 -16.06 15.95 2.20
N LEU A 848 -15.35 15.45 1.20
CA LEU A 848 -13.88 15.36 1.22
C LEU A 848 -13.23 16.74 1.35
N SER A 849 -13.80 17.79 0.72
CA SER A 849 -13.29 19.16 0.83
C SER A 849 -13.61 19.81 2.19
N HIS A 850 -14.56 19.25 2.93
CA HIS A 850 -14.91 19.64 4.29
C HIS A 850 -14.18 18.82 5.36
N GLY A 851 -13.19 18.01 4.96
CA GLY A 851 -12.32 17.25 5.87
C GLY A 851 -12.90 15.92 6.35
N PHE A 852 -14.02 15.45 5.81
CA PHE A 852 -14.51 14.10 6.11
C PHE A 852 -13.67 13.06 5.37
N PRO A 853 -13.08 12.08 6.06
CA PRO A 853 -12.33 11.02 5.41
C PRO A 853 -13.27 10.03 4.69
N THR A 854 -12.76 9.32 3.70
CA THR A 854 -13.54 8.27 3.00
C THR A 854 -14.04 7.17 3.93
N SER A 855 -13.38 6.97 5.08
CA SER A 855 -13.82 6.06 6.15
C SER A 855 -15.14 6.47 6.83
N ASP A 856 -15.56 7.71 6.68
CA ASP A 856 -16.81 8.23 7.24
C ASP A 856 -17.91 8.35 6.16
N ILE A 857 -17.66 7.89 4.95
CA ILE A 857 -18.55 8.09 3.80
C ILE A 857 -18.87 6.76 3.14
N ALA A 858 -20.13 6.37 3.14
CA ALA A 858 -20.57 5.16 2.44
C ALA A 858 -20.31 5.27 0.93
N PRO A 859 -19.57 4.34 0.32
CA PRO A 859 -19.34 4.34 -1.12
C PRO A 859 -20.65 4.08 -1.87
N THR A 860 -20.75 4.59 -3.10
CA THR A 860 -21.93 4.41 -3.95
C THR A 860 -21.69 3.31 -4.99
N GLU A 861 -21.33 3.64 -6.22
CA GLU A 861 -21.24 2.74 -7.35
C GLU A 861 -19.78 2.44 -7.72
N GLN A 862 -19.49 1.23 -8.17
CA GLN A 862 -18.31 0.95 -8.98
C GLN A 862 -18.61 1.41 -10.42
N ASP A 863 -18.32 2.66 -10.73
CA ASP A 863 -18.58 3.24 -12.07
C ASP A 863 -17.57 2.66 -13.08
N ASN A 864 -18.02 1.73 -13.88
CA ASN A 864 -17.18 1.05 -14.87
C ASN A 864 -17.13 1.75 -16.22
N LEU A 865 -17.95 2.79 -16.45
CA LEU A 865 -18.07 3.45 -17.77
C LEU A 865 -17.37 4.81 -17.78
N PHE A 866 -17.82 5.75 -16.96
CA PHE A 866 -17.41 7.16 -17.03
C PHE A 866 -16.19 7.43 -16.14
N ARG A 867 -16.26 7.10 -14.85
CA ARG A 867 -15.21 7.43 -13.87
C ARG A 867 -14.21 6.29 -13.63
N LYS A 868 -14.58 5.06 -13.98
CA LYS A 868 -13.76 3.83 -13.92
C LYS A 868 -13.14 3.60 -12.52
N GLN A 869 -13.93 3.89 -11.48
CA GLN A 869 -13.50 3.75 -10.09
C GLN A 869 -14.70 3.59 -9.16
N LEU A 870 -14.44 3.11 -7.92
CA LEU A 870 -15.43 3.14 -6.84
C LEU A 870 -15.65 4.60 -6.42
N ILE A 871 -16.92 5.04 -6.42
CA ILE A 871 -17.29 6.40 -6.06
C ILE A 871 -17.53 6.50 -4.56
N CYS A 872 -16.64 7.20 -3.87
CA CYS A 872 -16.69 7.44 -2.42
C CYS A 872 -16.29 8.89 -2.12
N GLY A 873 -17.18 9.64 -1.45
CA GLY A 873 -16.98 11.06 -1.14
C GLY A 873 -17.19 12.02 -2.32
N TYR A 874 -17.52 11.51 -3.48
CA TYR A 874 -17.95 12.26 -4.67
C TYR A 874 -19.40 11.93 -4.97
N VAL A 875 -20.16 12.93 -5.50
CA VAL A 875 -21.56 12.73 -5.84
C VAL A 875 -21.74 11.62 -6.88
N HIS A 876 -22.70 10.74 -6.66
CA HIS A 876 -23.02 9.63 -7.56
C HIS A 876 -23.47 10.13 -8.94
N ASP A 877 -24.33 11.17 -8.99
CA ASP A 877 -24.87 11.72 -10.24
C ASP A 877 -23.75 12.30 -11.13
N PRO A 878 -23.57 11.80 -12.38
CA PRO A 878 -22.53 12.28 -13.27
C PRO A 878 -22.68 13.76 -13.64
N GLY A 879 -23.90 14.26 -13.82
CA GLY A 879 -24.15 15.66 -14.19
C GLY A 879 -23.81 16.63 -13.06
N ALA A 880 -24.12 16.25 -11.82
CA ALA A 880 -23.74 17.01 -10.64
C ALA A 880 -22.21 16.99 -10.45
N ALA A 881 -21.58 15.84 -10.64
CA ALA A 881 -20.12 15.69 -10.56
C ALA A 881 -19.39 16.58 -11.59
N MET A 882 -19.85 16.59 -12.84
CA MET A 882 -19.31 17.45 -13.91
C MET A 882 -19.53 18.95 -13.65
N SER A 883 -20.42 19.30 -12.74
CA SER A 883 -20.64 20.67 -12.26
C SER A 883 -19.86 20.99 -10.97
N GLY A 884 -18.84 20.21 -10.63
CA GLY A 884 -18.02 20.38 -9.42
C GLY A 884 -18.66 19.85 -8.13
N GLY A 885 -19.64 18.94 -8.24
CA GLY A 885 -20.27 18.27 -7.09
C GLY A 885 -21.42 19.03 -6.44
N VAL A 886 -21.61 20.30 -6.75
CA VAL A 886 -22.66 21.16 -6.16
C VAL A 886 -23.74 21.43 -7.18
N GLN A 887 -24.87 20.68 -7.11
CA GLN A 887 -25.97 20.90 -8.06
C GLN A 887 -27.33 20.90 -7.34
N GLY A 888 -28.36 21.46 -7.99
CA GLY A 888 -29.68 21.61 -7.39
C GLY A 888 -30.47 20.31 -7.22
N HIS A 889 -30.14 19.28 -8.01
CA HIS A 889 -30.87 18.01 -8.00
C HIS A 889 -30.16 16.91 -7.24
N ALA A 890 -28.85 17.02 -7.02
CA ALA A 890 -27.99 16.02 -6.35
C ALA A 890 -26.70 16.68 -5.83
N GLY A 891 -25.95 16.00 -4.97
CA GLY A 891 -24.63 16.40 -4.48
C GLY A 891 -24.55 16.66 -2.97
N LEU A 892 -25.71 16.76 -2.26
CA LEU A 892 -25.71 16.90 -0.82
C LEU A 892 -25.44 15.55 -0.16
N PHE A 893 -24.58 15.54 0.84
CA PHE A 893 -24.31 14.42 1.73
C PHE A 893 -24.82 14.73 3.14
N SER A 894 -25.25 13.71 3.87
CA SER A 894 -25.60 13.81 5.30
C SER A 894 -25.60 12.45 5.97
N ASN A 895 -25.62 12.43 7.31
CA ASN A 895 -26.06 11.28 8.09
C ASN A 895 -27.57 11.35 8.34
N ALA A 896 -28.16 10.25 8.82
CA ALA A 896 -29.61 10.20 9.05
C ALA A 896 -30.08 11.14 10.17
N THR A 897 -29.24 11.40 11.18
CA THR A 897 -29.61 12.28 12.33
C THR A 897 -29.73 13.73 11.90
N ASP A 898 -28.75 14.29 11.17
CA ASP A 898 -28.82 15.68 10.74
C ASP A 898 -29.98 15.92 9.76
N LEU A 899 -30.21 14.95 8.85
CA LEU A 899 -31.36 15.01 7.95
C LEU A 899 -32.71 14.93 8.71
N ALA A 900 -32.81 14.12 9.75
CA ALA A 900 -34.02 14.02 10.58
C ALA A 900 -34.30 15.33 11.32
N VAL A 901 -33.27 16.01 11.84
CA VAL A 901 -33.39 17.32 12.49
C VAL A 901 -33.91 18.38 11.52
N LEU A 902 -33.36 18.45 10.29
CA LEU A 902 -33.84 19.36 9.27
C LEU A 902 -35.32 19.13 8.95
N MET A 903 -35.69 17.86 8.76
CA MET A 903 -37.09 17.52 8.45
C MET A 903 -38.03 17.71 9.64
N ALA A 904 -37.55 17.56 10.87
CA ALA A 904 -38.33 17.85 12.08
C ALA A 904 -38.67 19.34 12.22
N MET A 905 -37.74 20.23 11.83
CA MET A 905 -38.00 21.66 11.71
C MET A 905 -39.15 21.93 10.72
N LEU A 906 -39.14 21.31 9.54
CA LEU A 906 -40.21 21.44 8.55
C LEU A 906 -41.52 20.79 9.03
N CYS A 907 -41.47 19.63 9.72
CA CYS A 907 -42.60 18.95 10.31
C CYS A 907 -43.26 19.78 11.39
N ASN A 908 -42.50 20.59 12.11
CA ASN A 908 -42.95 21.50 13.15
C ASN A 908 -43.12 22.94 12.62
N GLU A 909 -43.66 23.07 11.42
CA GLU A 909 -44.08 24.35 10.81
C GLU A 909 -42.94 25.42 10.74
N GLY A 910 -41.68 25.01 10.59
CA GLY A 910 -40.53 25.89 10.44
C GLY A 910 -39.78 26.19 11.75
N VAL A 911 -40.17 25.57 12.88
CA VAL A 911 -39.60 25.82 14.19
C VAL A 911 -38.73 24.65 14.67
N TRP A 912 -37.53 24.93 15.16
CA TRP A 912 -36.64 23.97 15.82
C TRP A 912 -36.03 24.56 17.07
N GLN A 913 -36.11 23.84 18.20
CA GLN A 913 -35.59 24.27 19.52
C GLN A 913 -36.02 25.73 19.88
N GLN A 914 -37.32 26.03 19.74
CA GLN A 914 -37.92 27.36 20.01
C GLN A 914 -37.44 28.48 19.06
N LYS A 915 -36.68 28.19 18.06
CA LYS A 915 -36.20 29.17 17.05
C LYS A 915 -36.96 28.95 15.74
N THR A 916 -37.50 30.01 15.18
CA THR A 916 -38.14 30.03 13.87
C THR A 916 -37.09 30.20 12.78
N TYR A 917 -37.04 29.26 11.86
CA TYR A 917 -36.14 29.27 10.66
C TYR A 917 -36.91 29.62 9.40
N LEU A 918 -38.19 29.20 9.35
CA LEU A 918 -39.14 29.53 8.28
C LEU A 918 -40.51 29.83 8.92
N GLU A 919 -41.25 30.77 8.29
CA GLU A 919 -42.61 31.05 8.69
C GLU A 919 -43.55 29.89 8.34
N LYS A 920 -44.54 29.60 9.21
CA LYS A 920 -45.55 28.57 9.02
C LYS A 920 -46.23 28.63 7.64
N GLN A 921 -46.55 29.81 7.18
CA GLN A 921 -47.17 30.03 5.88
C GLN A 921 -46.31 29.57 4.73
N THR A 922 -44.99 29.79 4.82
CA THR A 922 -44.01 29.36 3.80
C THR A 922 -43.93 27.81 3.79
N VAL A 923 -43.81 27.19 4.97
CA VAL A 923 -43.77 25.73 5.05
C VAL A 923 -45.07 25.13 4.49
N THR A 924 -46.23 25.63 4.88
CA THR A 924 -47.53 25.17 4.38
C THR A 924 -47.65 25.31 2.88
N LEU A 925 -47.22 26.45 2.31
CA LEU A 925 -47.26 26.69 0.86
C LEU A 925 -46.50 25.64 0.08
N PHE A 926 -45.32 25.24 0.57
CA PHE A 926 -44.42 24.31 -0.16
C PHE A 926 -44.79 22.84 0.07
N THR A 927 -45.22 22.47 1.26
CA THR A 927 -45.46 21.06 1.65
C THR A 927 -46.87 20.56 1.34
N THR A 928 -47.89 21.46 1.14
CA THR A 928 -49.22 21.04 0.72
C THR A 928 -49.30 20.78 -0.79
N LYS A 929 -50.30 19.97 -1.17
CA LYS A 929 -50.50 19.64 -2.61
C LYS A 929 -50.80 20.93 -3.41
N GLN A 930 -49.97 21.22 -4.40
CA GLN A 930 -50.04 22.39 -5.28
C GLN A 930 -50.36 22.05 -6.75
N SER A 931 -50.23 20.79 -7.11
CA SER A 931 -50.44 20.29 -8.46
C SER A 931 -51.88 19.75 -8.66
N LYS A 932 -52.45 20.05 -9.81
CA LYS A 932 -53.73 19.46 -10.25
C LYS A 932 -53.53 18.11 -10.96
N VAL A 933 -52.34 17.83 -11.47
CA VAL A 933 -52.04 16.65 -12.29
C VAL A 933 -51.10 15.65 -11.60
N SER A 934 -50.68 15.97 -10.38
CA SER A 934 -49.86 15.05 -9.56
C SER A 934 -50.16 15.25 -8.06
N ARG A 935 -49.55 14.36 -7.23
CA ARG A 935 -49.68 14.47 -5.77
C ARG A 935 -48.74 15.55 -5.16
N ARG A 936 -47.88 16.18 -5.93
CA ARG A 936 -46.77 17.01 -5.45
C ARG A 936 -47.13 18.33 -4.79
N GLY A 937 -46.38 18.71 -3.74
CA GLY A 937 -46.15 20.09 -3.30
C GLY A 937 -45.01 20.75 -4.13
N LEU A 938 -44.63 21.97 -3.76
CA LEU A 938 -43.53 22.68 -4.43
C LEU A 938 -42.17 22.05 -4.01
N GLY A 939 -41.60 21.26 -4.88
CA GLY A 939 -40.36 20.52 -4.66
C GLY A 939 -40.54 19.18 -3.91
N PHE A 940 -41.56 19.08 -3.04
CA PHE A 940 -41.80 17.87 -2.20
C PHE A 940 -42.67 16.84 -2.92
N ASP A 941 -42.35 15.56 -2.70
CA ASP A 941 -43.26 14.44 -2.99
C ASP A 941 -44.19 14.21 -1.81
N LYS A 942 -45.31 13.52 -2.04
CA LYS A 942 -46.35 13.27 -1.05
C LYS A 942 -46.86 11.83 -1.14
N GLN A 943 -47.64 11.43 -0.14
CA GLN A 943 -48.43 10.17 -0.17
C GLN A 943 -49.34 10.13 -1.41
N SER A 944 -49.51 8.96 -1.99
CA SER A 944 -50.50 8.77 -3.05
C SER A 944 -51.92 8.91 -2.49
N PRO A 945 -52.79 9.75 -3.07
CA PRO A 945 -54.19 9.85 -2.63
C PRO A 945 -55.01 8.63 -3.04
N ASP A 946 -54.55 7.82 -3.96
CA ASP A 946 -55.19 6.61 -4.45
C ASP A 946 -54.48 5.38 -3.86
N PRO A 947 -55.17 4.61 -3.01
CA PRO A 947 -54.61 3.41 -2.36
C PRO A 947 -54.32 2.26 -3.35
N THR A 948 -54.86 2.31 -4.57
CA THR A 948 -54.62 1.34 -5.64
C THR A 948 -53.34 1.60 -6.40
N HIS A 949 -52.78 2.80 -6.29
CA HIS A 949 -51.53 3.18 -6.94
C HIS A 949 -50.35 3.10 -5.98
N ASP A 950 -49.19 2.74 -6.48
CA ASP A 950 -47.96 2.70 -5.70
C ASP A 950 -47.67 4.03 -5.00
N SER A 951 -47.58 4.00 -3.68
CA SER A 951 -47.19 5.15 -2.86
C SER A 951 -45.71 5.04 -2.46
N PRO A 952 -44.95 6.17 -2.46
CA PRO A 952 -43.60 6.18 -1.95
C PRO A 952 -43.51 6.12 -0.42
N THR A 953 -44.67 6.24 0.27
CA THR A 953 -44.83 6.11 1.72
C THR A 953 -45.66 4.89 2.10
N CYS A 954 -45.64 4.51 3.37
CA CYS A 954 -46.48 3.45 3.90
C CYS A 954 -47.99 3.87 3.93
N LYS A 955 -48.85 2.88 4.11
CA LYS A 955 -50.32 3.11 4.11
C LYS A 955 -50.81 3.90 5.33
N SER A 956 -50.12 3.74 6.47
CA SER A 956 -50.52 4.41 7.73
C SER A 956 -50.02 5.86 7.80
N ALA A 957 -49.21 6.33 6.85
CA ALA A 957 -48.82 7.72 6.75
C ALA A 957 -50.06 8.62 6.45
N SER A 958 -50.10 9.83 7.01
CA SER A 958 -51.25 10.76 6.77
C SER A 958 -51.12 11.42 5.37
N PRO A 959 -52.25 11.94 4.81
CA PRO A 959 -52.20 12.73 3.57
C PRO A 959 -51.36 14.00 3.66
N ALA A 960 -51.09 14.49 4.87
CA ALA A 960 -50.21 15.63 5.10
C ALA A 960 -48.73 15.28 4.88
N THR A 961 -48.36 14.00 4.88
CA THR A 961 -46.96 13.53 4.72
C THR A 961 -46.30 14.09 3.47
N PHE A 962 -45.06 14.60 3.62
CA PHE A 962 -44.23 15.14 2.56
C PHE A 962 -42.76 14.68 2.73
N GLY A 963 -42.02 14.62 1.63
CA GLY A 963 -40.61 14.17 1.67
C GLY A 963 -40.05 13.92 0.28
N HIS A 964 -39.09 13.03 0.20
CA HIS A 964 -38.53 12.60 -1.08
C HIS A 964 -37.76 11.28 -0.94
N THR A 965 -37.57 10.59 -2.05
CA THR A 965 -36.66 9.45 -2.17
C THR A 965 -35.40 9.83 -2.97
N GLY A 966 -34.26 9.17 -2.69
CA GLY A 966 -33.01 9.31 -3.43
C GLY A 966 -32.66 8.08 -4.25
N PHE A 967 -32.01 8.29 -5.37
CA PHE A 967 -31.59 7.23 -6.29
C PHE A 967 -30.62 6.22 -5.62
N THR A 968 -29.78 6.69 -4.75
CA THR A 968 -28.80 5.89 -3.99
C THR A 968 -29.41 4.91 -2.99
N GLY A 969 -30.74 4.99 -2.79
CA GLY A 969 -31.49 4.11 -1.86
C GLY A 969 -32.02 4.85 -0.63
N THR A 970 -31.78 6.14 -0.54
CA THR A 970 -32.18 7.01 0.56
C THR A 970 -33.66 7.38 0.50
N SER A 971 -34.26 7.69 1.65
CA SER A 971 -35.63 8.25 1.74
C SER A 971 -35.79 9.04 3.02
N VAL A 972 -36.63 10.09 2.97
CA VAL A 972 -37.04 10.87 4.14
C VAL A 972 -38.46 11.32 3.99
N TRP A 973 -39.25 11.18 5.07
CA TRP A 973 -40.66 11.52 5.14
C TRP A 973 -41.00 12.22 6.46
N ALA A 974 -41.71 13.33 6.40
CA ALA A 974 -42.22 14.03 7.56
C ALA A 974 -43.76 14.03 7.50
N ASP A 975 -44.40 13.66 8.59
CA ASP A 975 -45.86 13.55 8.77
C ASP A 975 -46.27 14.49 9.89
N PRO A 976 -46.73 15.73 9.59
CA PRO A 976 -47.13 16.71 10.61
C PRO A 976 -48.32 16.29 11.45
N GLU A 977 -49.29 15.51 10.90
CA GLU A 977 -50.49 15.06 11.65
C GLU A 977 -50.09 14.05 12.74
N ASN A 978 -49.09 13.22 12.44
CA ASN A 978 -48.58 12.24 13.40
C ASN A 978 -47.30 12.71 14.11
N GLY A 979 -46.78 13.90 13.82
CA GLY A 979 -45.55 14.42 14.37
C GLY A 979 -44.36 13.47 14.14
N LEU A 980 -44.38 12.69 13.03
CA LEU A 980 -43.40 11.64 12.76
C LEU A 980 -42.44 12.06 11.62
N VAL A 981 -41.15 11.93 11.85
CA VAL A 981 -40.14 12.00 10.83
C VAL A 981 -39.44 10.65 10.71
N PHE A 982 -39.40 10.08 9.51
CA PHE A 982 -38.74 8.83 9.19
C PHE A 982 -37.63 9.06 8.18
N VAL A 983 -36.40 8.68 8.52
CA VAL A 983 -35.25 8.74 7.66
C VAL A 983 -34.66 7.35 7.50
N PHE A 984 -34.36 6.96 6.25
CA PHE A 984 -33.65 5.76 5.89
C PHE A 984 -32.58 6.10 4.87
N LEU A 985 -31.33 5.90 5.21
CA LEU A 985 -30.18 6.10 4.31
C LEU A 985 -29.51 4.77 4.01
N SER A 986 -29.24 4.50 2.74
CA SER A 986 -28.50 3.33 2.29
C SER A 986 -27.75 3.62 1.00
N ASN A 987 -26.82 2.75 0.65
CA ASN A 987 -26.06 2.79 -0.60
C ASN A 987 -26.41 1.61 -1.52
N ARG A 988 -27.70 1.42 -1.82
CA ARG A 988 -28.21 0.32 -2.66
C ARG A 988 -27.52 0.22 -4.03
N VAL A 989 -27.00 1.32 -4.51
CA VAL A 989 -26.28 1.40 -5.80
C VAL A 989 -24.91 0.74 -5.75
N TYR A 990 -24.44 0.29 -4.59
CA TYR A 990 -23.21 -0.49 -4.46
C TYR A 990 -23.49 -1.98 -4.76
N PRO A 991 -22.65 -2.64 -5.60
CA PRO A 991 -21.60 -2.07 -6.45
C PRO A 991 -22.16 -1.54 -7.79
N ILE A 992 -23.44 -1.77 -8.12
CA ILE A 992 -24.08 -1.43 -9.39
C ILE A 992 -25.39 -0.67 -9.22
N ALA A 993 -25.60 0.39 -10.02
CA ALA A 993 -26.76 1.26 -9.95
C ALA A 993 -28.09 0.58 -10.32
N GLU A 994 -28.04 -0.49 -11.11
CA GLU A 994 -29.21 -1.25 -11.57
C GLU A 994 -29.87 -2.10 -10.48
N ASN A 995 -29.27 -2.22 -9.30
CA ASN A 995 -29.86 -2.95 -8.18
C ASN A 995 -31.21 -2.34 -7.76
N LYS A 996 -32.32 -3.05 -8.00
CA LYS A 996 -33.71 -2.64 -7.68
C LYS A 996 -34.30 -3.40 -6.51
N LYS A 997 -33.56 -4.26 -5.83
CA LYS A 997 -34.10 -5.14 -4.76
C LYS A 997 -34.72 -4.35 -3.61
N ILE A 998 -34.19 -3.21 -3.22
CA ILE A 998 -34.79 -2.34 -2.18
C ILE A 998 -36.22 -1.92 -2.53
N ILE A 999 -36.56 -1.75 -3.81
CA ILE A 999 -37.89 -1.42 -4.32
C ILE A 999 -38.76 -2.68 -4.38
N GLN A 1000 -38.21 -3.77 -4.95
CA GLN A 1000 -38.93 -5.05 -5.09
C GLN A 1000 -39.37 -5.65 -3.74
N LEU A 1001 -38.54 -5.49 -2.71
CA LEU A 1001 -38.81 -5.94 -1.35
C LEU A 1001 -39.61 -4.92 -0.52
N ASN A 1002 -39.92 -3.76 -1.06
CA ASN A 1002 -40.64 -2.68 -0.37
C ASN A 1002 -40.04 -2.30 0.99
N VAL A 1003 -38.72 -2.39 1.14
CA VAL A 1003 -38.04 -2.27 2.44
C VAL A 1003 -38.36 -0.97 3.14
N ARG A 1004 -38.30 0.16 2.43
CA ARG A 1004 -38.50 1.50 3.01
C ARG A 1004 -39.94 1.70 3.53
N THR A 1005 -40.92 1.29 2.73
CA THR A 1005 -42.36 1.43 3.10
C THR A 1005 -42.74 0.44 4.20
N ASN A 1006 -42.20 -0.78 4.17
CA ASN A 1006 -42.44 -1.76 5.24
C ASN A 1006 -41.84 -1.33 6.58
N LEU A 1007 -40.60 -0.81 6.58
CA LEU A 1007 -39.97 -0.23 7.78
C LEU A 1007 -40.78 0.95 8.32
N GLN A 1008 -41.20 1.89 7.46
CA GLN A 1008 -41.99 3.04 7.86
C GLN A 1008 -43.30 2.56 8.50
N GLU A 1009 -43.98 1.59 7.92
CA GLU A 1009 -45.26 1.01 8.44
C GLU A 1009 -45.09 0.40 9.85
N LEU A 1010 -43.96 -0.28 10.13
CA LEU A 1010 -43.72 -0.82 11.47
C LEU A 1010 -43.67 0.28 12.53
N PHE A 1011 -43.08 1.45 12.24
CA PHE A 1011 -43.07 2.56 13.21
C PHE A 1011 -44.45 3.16 13.45
N TYR A 1012 -45.29 3.28 12.42
CA TYR A 1012 -46.70 3.71 12.61
C TYR A 1012 -47.48 2.71 13.44
N ARG A 1013 -47.29 1.40 13.20
CA ARG A 1013 -47.98 0.37 14.00
C ARG A 1013 -47.52 0.36 15.46
N CYS A 1014 -46.23 0.63 15.72
CA CYS A 1014 -45.73 0.81 17.07
C CYS A 1014 -46.47 1.91 17.84
N LEU A 1015 -46.69 3.04 17.16
CA LEU A 1015 -47.37 4.23 17.77
C LEU A 1015 -48.86 4.04 17.98
N ASN A 1016 -49.51 3.23 17.13
CA ASN A 1016 -50.98 3.04 17.17
C ASN A 1016 -51.46 1.92 18.10
N LYS A 1017 -50.54 1.17 18.74
CA LYS A 1017 -50.94 0.25 19.84
C LYS A 1017 -51.09 1.05 21.14
N LYS A 1018 -52.39 1.32 21.48
CA LYS A 1018 -52.83 1.66 22.84
C LYS A 1018 -52.80 0.42 23.75
#